data_c9d572622505ab63d3be047c4eaa3caf
#
_entry.id   c9d572622505ab63d3be047c4eaa3caf
#
_cell.length_a   1.000
_cell.length_b   1.000
_cell.length_c   1.000
_cell.angle_alpha   90.00
_cell.angle_beta   90.00
_cell.angle_gamma   90.00
#
_symmetry.space_group_name_H-M   'P 1'
#
loop_
_entity.id
_entity.type
_entity.pdbx_description
1 polymer ?
#
loop_
_entity_poly.entity_id
_entity_poly.type
_entity_poly.pdbx_seq_one_letter_code
_entity_poly.pdbx_strand_id
1 'polypeptide(L)'
;MSALDDLLKSYRDAAVTEREKGTYLERLACVYLTADPVQAEEYAEVWSWSDWAAQHGWNGKDVGIDLVAKLRNEEGYAAVQCKFYGAEYRIQKADIDSFISASGKAPFVRRVVIDTTEVPWGVNAEEMIAGQSIPVVRLSLTHLRESPIDWTIFGIRGEAVLSEKKSLRPHQIEALEAVRTGLTEADRGKLIMACGTGKTFTSLKIAEDLVGKGGRVLFMVPSLALMSQTVREWTNDTETPLRSFAVCSDAQVGKRRVSNDDAAEIEAHDLAFPATTNPERLVEKAGQDDPERMTVVFSTYQSIGVLDAAQKTGLPAFDLIVCDEAHRTTGATLAGEEESNFVRIHDDACVEGRKRLYMTATPRIFGDAVKTRADEEAAILASMDDETLYGKTLLHKGFGWAVQKGLLTDYKVIVLAMDEGLVSASVQKRLADQNSELDLDDATKIIGCYKALTKQDLKQDISFDPQPMKRGLAFCKSIAASKLIRDEFANVVAEYTGDDAMIEDDAPSSPDRLDIEIEHVDGTFNAKSRNQLLDWLKADAEGNKARILTNARCLSEGVDVPALDAIMFLHPRKSLIDVVQSVGRVMRRAEGKKMGYVILPVGVPAGVEPEVALQDNERYRVVWQILNALRAHDERFDGTINQASLGQDVSDRIEIVGVTKESEELRSITHEVTELPTRKAQPQAGLGKGSDTGDIVIEGPSAEQYELFIDEFSKAIMAKIVKKCGTRD
;
A
#
# COMPACT_ATOMS: atom_id res chain seq x y z
N MET A 1 -12.69 9.97 16.90
CA MET A 1 -13.57 8.77 16.82
C MET A 1 -14.47 8.97 15.61
N SER A 2 -14.80 7.93 14.87
CA SER A 2 -15.73 8.04 13.73
C SER A 2 -17.18 8.14 14.22
N ALA A 3 -18.09 8.60 13.37
CA ALA A 3 -19.54 8.64 13.69
C ALA A 3 -20.07 7.25 14.07
N LEU A 4 -19.55 6.19 13.46
CA LEU A 4 -19.87 4.81 13.83
C LEU A 4 -19.39 4.47 15.24
N ASP A 5 -18.18 4.89 15.62
CA ASP A 5 -17.63 4.60 16.95
C ASP A 5 -18.48 5.27 18.04
N ASP A 6 -18.91 6.51 17.81
CA ASP A 6 -19.79 7.25 18.71
C ASP A 6 -21.16 6.56 18.81
N LEU A 7 -21.69 6.07 17.69
CA LEU A 7 -22.95 5.31 17.66
C LEU A 7 -22.82 4.00 18.45
N LEU A 8 -21.79 3.21 18.21
CA LEU A 8 -21.54 1.96 18.92
C LEU A 8 -21.31 2.19 20.42
N LYS A 9 -20.64 3.28 20.79
CA LYS A 9 -20.50 3.69 22.19
C LYS A 9 -21.86 4.00 22.80
N SER A 10 -22.70 4.80 22.11
CA SER A 10 -24.05 5.11 22.59
C SER A 10 -24.89 3.84 22.80
N TYR A 11 -24.75 2.84 21.94
CA TYR A 11 -25.43 1.54 22.10
C TYR A 11 -24.96 0.77 23.33
N ARG A 12 -23.62 0.79 23.61
CA ARG A 12 -23.07 0.17 24.83
C ARG A 12 -23.57 0.85 26.09
N ASP A 13 -23.64 2.18 26.06
CA ASP A 13 -24.06 3.02 27.21
C ASP A 13 -25.57 2.92 27.47
N ALA A 14 -26.37 2.81 26.43
CA ALA A 14 -27.85 2.73 26.51
C ALA A 14 -28.37 1.34 26.90
N ALA A 15 -27.64 0.27 26.58
CA ALA A 15 -28.10 -1.09 26.80
C ALA A 15 -28.05 -1.48 28.28
N VAL A 16 -29.16 -2.00 28.80
CA VAL A 16 -29.27 -2.51 30.19
C VAL A 16 -28.83 -3.98 30.26
N THR A 17 -28.98 -4.72 29.16
CA THR A 17 -28.66 -6.17 29.10
C THR A 17 -27.78 -6.49 27.88
N GLU A 18 -27.02 -7.59 27.96
CA GLU A 18 -26.24 -8.08 26.81
C GLU A 18 -27.13 -8.41 25.59
N ARG A 19 -28.37 -8.84 25.83
CA ARG A 19 -29.36 -9.10 24.77
C ARG A 19 -29.75 -7.83 24.03
N GLU A 20 -29.94 -6.72 24.73
CA GLU A 20 -30.23 -5.42 24.10
C GLU A 20 -29.06 -4.93 23.25
N LYS A 21 -27.82 -5.12 23.75
CA LYS A 21 -26.63 -4.83 22.96
C LYS A 21 -26.61 -5.60 21.66
N GLY A 22 -26.88 -6.92 21.71
CA GLY A 22 -27.00 -7.77 20.53
C GLY A 22 -28.02 -7.21 19.53
N THR A 23 -29.21 -6.88 20.01
CA THR A 23 -30.31 -6.35 19.17
C THR A 23 -29.95 -5.02 18.48
N TYR A 24 -29.19 -4.14 19.13
CA TYR A 24 -28.71 -2.90 18.50
C TYR A 24 -27.74 -3.18 17.34
N LEU A 25 -26.80 -4.10 17.53
CA LEU A 25 -25.87 -4.49 16.48
C LEU A 25 -26.59 -5.23 15.34
N GLU A 26 -27.54 -6.11 15.63
CA GLU A 26 -28.35 -6.81 14.62
C GLU A 26 -29.12 -5.81 13.71
N ARG A 27 -29.69 -4.76 14.30
CA ARG A 27 -30.36 -3.69 13.53
C ARG A 27 -29.39 -2.94 12.63
N LEU A 28 -28.23 -2.55 13.17
CA LEU A 28 -27.17 -1.90 12.40
C LEU A 28 -26.68 -2.81 11.27
N ALA A 29 -26.46 -4.10 11.56
CA ALA A 29 -26.04 -5.11 10.60
C ALA A 29 -27.09 -5.32 9.49
N CYS A 30 -28.38 -5.34 9.83
CA CYS A 30 -29.45 -5.43 8.85
C CYS A 30 -29.40 -4.25 7.87
N VAL A 31 -29.24 -3.03 8.38
CA VAL A 31 -29.09 -1.83 7.54
C VAL A 31 -27.82 -1.87 6.71
N TYR A 32 -26.69 -2.25 7.29
CA TYR A 32 -25.44 -2.39 6.57
C TYR A 32 -25.57 -3.40 5.41
N LEU A 33 -26.11 -4.59 5.65
CA LEU A 33 -26.26 -5.63 4.63
C LEU A 33 -27.26 -5.25 3.51
N THR A 34 -28.20 -4.33 3.79
CA THR A 34 -29.21 -3.91 2.79
C THR A 34 -28.87 -2.63 2.06
N ALA A 35 -28.15 -1.70 2.71
CA ALA A 35 -27.91 -0.35 2.18
C ALA A 35 -26.48 -0.10 1.71
N ASP A 36 -25.48 -0.79 2.29
CA ASP A 36 -24.09 -0.70 1.80
C ASP A 36 -24.02 -1.23 0.36
N PRO A 37 -23.48 -0.48 -0.60
CA PRO A 37 -23.50 -0.87 -2.02
C PRO A 37 -22.87 -2.24 -2.30
N VAL A 38 -21.76 -2.60 -1.62
CA VAL A 38 -21.11 -3.91 -1.78
C VAL A 38 -22.01 -5.02 -1.27
N GLN A 39 -22.61 -4.83 -0.10
CA GLN A 39 -23.49 -5.84 0.50
C GLN A 39 -24.82 -5.95 -0.24
N ALA A 40 -25.36 -4.84 -0.73
CA ALA A 40 -26.59 -4.81 -1.51
C ALA A 40 -26.47 -5.52 -2.88
N GLU A 41 -25.27 -5.64 -3.45
CA GLU A 41 -25.03 -6.50 -4.61
C GLU A 41 -25.09 -8.00 -4.27
N GLU A 42 -24.72 -8.37 -3.06
CA GLU A 42 -24.70 -9.75 -2.60
C GLU A 42 -26.05 -10.22 -2.07
N TYR A 43 -26.78 -9.34 -1.36
CA TYR A 43 -28.01 -9.70 -0.66
C TYR A 43 -29.21 -8.96 -1.21
N ALA A 44 -30.27 -9.72 -1.51
CA ALA A 44 -31.53 -9.18 -2.02
C ALA A 44 -32.46 -8.71 -0.89
N GLU A 45 -32.53 -9.47 0.19
CA GLU A 45 -33.38 -9.24 1.34
C GLU A 45 -32.68 -9.76 2.62
N VAL A 46 -32.93 -9.12 3.75
CA VAL A 46 -32.34 -9.49 5.06
C VAL A 46 -33.46 -9.50 6.11
N TRP A 47 -33.52 -10.55 6.89
CA TRP A 47 -34.53 -10.73 7.97
C TRP A 47 -33.82 -11.05 9.30
N SER A 48 -34.51 -10.79 10.40
CA SER A 48 -34.13 -11.43 11.68
C SER A 48 -34.34 -12.93 11.57
N TRP A 49 -33.57 -13.71 12.37
CA TRP A 49 -33.77 -15.16 12.42
C TRP A 49 -35.23 -15.54 12.71
N SER A 50 -35.88 -14.86 13.67
CA SER A 50 -37.26 -15.13 14.05
C SER A 50 -38.26 -14.90 12.92
N ASP A 51 -38.10 -13.81 12.18
CA ASP A 51 -39.02 -13.46 11.06
C ASP A 51 -38.84 -14.41 9.89
N TRP A 52 -37.58 -14.72 9.54
CA TRP A 52 -37.28 -15.67 8.49
C TRP A 52 -37.80 -17.08 8.82
N ALA A 53 -37.55 -17.55 10.06
CA ALA A 53 -37.99 -18.86 10.54
C ALA A 53 -39.54 -18.98 10.48
N ALA A 54 -40.26 -17.93 10.90
CA ALA A 54 -41.74 -17.91 10.86
C ALA A 54 -42.25 -18.00 9.41
N GLN A 55 -41.63 -17.30 8.46
CA GLN A 55 -42.04 -17.32 7.05
C GLN A 55 -41.73 -18.65 6.36
N HIS A 56 -40.67 -19.37 6.80
CA HIS A 56 -40.22 -20.60 6.15
C HIS A 56 -40.55 -21.89 6.92
N GLY A 57 -41.39 -21.79 7.96
CA GLY A 57 -41.82 -22.95 8.76
C GLY A 57 -40.72 -23.58 9.64
N TRP A 58 -39.73 -22.79 10.05
CA TRP A 58 -38.68 -23.20 10.98
C TRP A 58 -39.05 -22.84 12.41
N ASN A 59 -38.43 -23.54 13.35
CA ASN A 59 -38.57 -23.19 14.76
C ASN A 59 -37.69 -21.94 15.04
N GLY A 60 -38.34 -20.83 15.39
CA GLY A 60 -37.65 -19.55 15.69
C GLY A 60 -36.87 -19.50 17.00
N LYS A 61 -36.58 -20.65 17.64
CA LYS A 61 -35.66 -20.67 18.80
C LYS A 61 -34.25 -20.22 18.38
N ASP A 62 -33.59 -19.51 19.28
CA ASP A 62 -32.19 -19.12 19.11
C ASP A 62 -31.31 -20.36 18.87
N VAL A 63 -30.62 -20.35 17.76
CA VAL A 63 -29.68 -21.42 17.34
C VAL A 63 -28.28 -20.84 17.06
N GLY A 64 -28.06 -19.56 17.41
CA GLY A 64 -26.81 -18.85 17.12
C GLY A 64 -26.77 -18.18 15.75
N ILE A 65 -27.91 -18.11 15.03
CA ILE A 65 -28.10 -17.31 13.82
C ILE A 65 -28.93 -16.09 14.20
N ASP A 66 -28.42 -14.89 13.94
CA ASP A 66 -29.07 -13.63 14.30
C ASP A 66 -29.90 -13.07 13.13
N LEU A 67 -29.33 -13.09 11.91
CA LEU A 67 -29.99 -12.65 10.70
C LEU A 67 -29.87 -13.72 9.61
N VAL A 68 -30.81 -13.65 8.64
CA VAL A 68 -30.76 -14.45 7.41
C VAL A 68 -30.84 -13.52 6.22
N ALA A 69 -29.94 -13.67 5.25
CA ALA A 69 -29.92 -12.86 4.05
C ALA A 69 -30.12 -13.74 2.80
N LYS A 70 -31.03 -13.35 1.92
CA LYS A 70 -31.26 -14.01 0.63
C LYS A 70 -30.18 -13.57 -0.36
N LEU A 71 -29.52 -14.52 -0.99
CA LEU A 71 -28.51 -14.21 -2.00
C LEU A 71 -29.17 -13.66 -3.28
N ARG A 72 -28.51 -12.68 -3.90
CA ARG A 72 -29.03 -12.04 -5.12
C ARG A 72 -28.61 -12.81 -6.39
N ASN A 73 -27.39 -13.29 -6.43
CA ASN A 73 -26.76 -13.85 -7.63
C ASN A 73 -26.65 -15.38 -7.60
N GLU A 74 -27.21 -16.04 -6.57
CA GLU A 74 -27.26 -17.51 -6.46
C GLU A 74 -28.47 -17.93 -5.62
N GLU A 75 -28.91 -19.19 -5.78
CA GLU A 75 -29.98 -19.74 -4.95
C GLU A 75 -29.46 -20.04 -3.54
N GLY A 76 -30.28 -19.74 -2.54
CA GLY A 76 -29.99 -20.02 -1.14
C GLY A 76 -29.88 -18.77 -0.27
N TYR A 77 -29.42 -19.00 0.96
CA TYR A 77 -29.37 -18.00 2.00
C TYR A 77 -27.99 -17.95 2.66
N ALA A 78 -27.63 -16.75 3.11
CA ALA A 78 -26.54 -16.57 4.04
C ALA A 78 -27.07 -16.57 5.47
N ALA A 79 -26.46 -17.36 6.35
CA ALA A 79 -26.65 -17.24 7.79
C ALA A 79 -25.69 -16.16 8.32
N VAL A 80 -26.20 -15.27 9.18
CA VAL A 80 -25.41 -14.15 9.73
C VAL A 80 -25.40 -14.22 11.23
N GLN A 81 -24.22 -14.06 11.84
CA GLN A 81 -24.04 -13.90 13.27
C GLN A 81 -23.40 -12.55 13.58
N CYS A 82 -23.93 -11.85 14.59
CA CYS A 82 -23.47 -10.54 15.06
C CYS A 82 -22.83 -10.67 16.43
N LYS A 83 -21.59 -10.15 16.59
CA LYS A 83 -20.84 -10.20 17.86
C LYS A 83 -20.49 -8.79 18.32
N PHE A 84 -21.24 -8.30 19.30
CA PHE A 84 -21.06 -6.96 19.87
C PHE A 84 -20.20 -7.01 21.13
N TYR A 85 -18.91 -7.30 20.94
CA TYR A 85 -17.93 -7.33 22.04
C TYR A 85 -17.16 -6.00 22.16
N GLY A 86 -16.40 -5.84 23.24
CA GLY A 86 -15.45 -4.74 23.39
C GLY A 86 -14.29 -4.86 22.38
N ALA A 87 -13.63 -3.75 22.10
CA ALA A 87 -12.54 -3.67 21.13
C ALA A 87 -11.44 -4.72 21.41
N GLU A 88 -11.08 -4.89 22.71
CA GLU A 88 -10.01 -5.79 23.17
C GLU A 88 -10.44 -7.26 23.32
N TYR A 89 -11.71 -7.58 23.10
CA TYR A 89 -12.19 -8.95 23.23
C TYR A 89 -11.71 -9.81 22.06
N ARG A 90 -11.06 -10.93 22.38
CA ARG A 90 -10.61 -11.89 21.38
C ARG A 90 -11.65 -12.99 21.20
N ILE A 91 -12.32 -13.01 20.05
CA ILE A 91 -13.30 -14.04 19.70
C ILE A 91 -12.65 -15.42 19.76
N GLN A 92 -13.25 -16.32 20.51
CA GLN A 92 -12.81 -17.69 20.69
C GLN A 92 -13.70 -18.66 19.87
N LYS A 93 -13.20 -19.88 19.67
CA LYS A 93 -13.97 -20.95 19.01
C LYS A 93 -15.38 -21.11 19.59
N ALA A 94 -15.50 -21.10 20.91
CA ALA A 94 -16.77 -21.25 21.61
C ALA A 94 -17.81 -20.16 21.28
N ASP A 95 -17.34 -18.97 20.86
CA ASP A 95 -18.23 -17.87 20.50
C ASP A 95 -18.99 -18.12 19.17
N ILE A 96 -18.45 -18.99 18.31
CA ILE A 96 -18.97 -19.25 16.95
C ILE A 96 -19.38 -20.71 16.71
N ASP A 97 -19.11 -21.63 17.62
CA ASP A 97 -19.41 -23.07 17.48
C ASP A 97 -20.88 -23.36 17.15
N SER A 98 -21.81 -22.73 17.89
CA SER A 98 -23.26 -22.90 17.68
C SER A 98 -23.69 -22.42 16.31
N PHE A 99 -23.15 -21.29 15.87
CA PHE A 99 -23.42 -20.70 14.56
C PHE A 99 -22.93 -21.61 13.41
N ILE A 100 -21.68 -22.07 13.48
CA ILE A 100 -21.11 -22.96 12.44
C ILE A 100 -21.93 -24.27 12.37
N SER A 101 -22.35 -24.80 13.51
CA SER A 101 -23.19 -26.00 13.56
C SER A 101 -24.58 -25.78 12.97
N ALA A 102 -25.27 -24.70 13.37
CA ALA A 102 -26.63 -24.41 12.94
C ALA A 102 -26.72 -24.07 11.45
N SER A 103 -25.72 -23.37 10.91
CA SER A 103 -25.62 -22.93 9.53
C SER A 103 -24.99 -23.96 8.59
N GLY A 104 -24.66 -25.15 9.08
CA GLY A 104 -24.02 -26.23 8.29
C GLY A 104 -24.93 -27.04 7.38
N LYS A 105 -26.20 -26.66 7.21
CA LYS A 105 -27.23 -27.41 6.46
C LYS A 105 -28.03 -26.48 5.55
N ALA A 106 -28.64 -27.08 4.52
CA ALA A 106 -29.57 -26.36 3.65
C ALA A 106 -30.67 -25.65 4.49
N PRO A 107 -31.10 -24.43 4.09
CA PRO A 107 -30.80 -23.80 2.82
C PRO A 107 -29.63 -22.83 2.83
N PHE A 108 -28.76 -22.91 3.84
CA PHE A 108 -27.62 -22.02 3.96
C PHE A 108 -26.46 -22.49 3.07
N VAL A 109 -26.00 -21.60 2.20
CA VAL A 109 -24.87 -21.79 1.28
C VAL A 109 -23.72 -20.83 1.55
N ARG A 110 -23.90 -19.91 2.49
CA ARG A 110 -22.92 -18.91 2.93
C ARG A 110 -23.07 -18.59 4.42
N ARG A 111 -21.98 -18.19 5.04
CA ARG A 111 -21.92 -17.73 6.42
C ARG A 111 -21.32 -16.35 6.48
N VAL A 112 -21.84 -15.49 7.35
CA VAL A 112 -21.32 -14.15 7.60
C VAL A 112 -21.17 -13.96 9.10
N VAL A 113 -20.03 -13.49 9.55
CA VAL A 113 -19.82 -13.08 10.93
C VAL A 113 -19.49 -11.58 10.94
N ILE A 114 -20.30 -10.80 11.65
CA ILE A 114 -20.09 -9.36 11.85
C ILE A 114 -19.64 -9.15 13.27
N ASP A 115 -18.45 -8.60 13.48
CA ASP A 115 -17.89 -8.37 14.81
C ASP A 115 -17.37 -6.95 15.00
N THR A 116 -17.47 -6.46 16.25
CA THR A 116 -17.01 -5.14 16.65
C THR A 116 -15.68 -5.18 17.43
N THR A 117 -14.97 -6.32 17.43
CA THR A 117 -13.68 -6.41 18.11
C THR A 117 -12.58 -5.81 17.25
N GLU A 118 -11.53 -5.32 17.87
CA GLU A 118 -10.38 -4.73 17.16
C GLU A 118 -9.10 -5.57 17.25
N VAL A 119 -9.11 -6.65 18.04
CA VAL A 119 -7.99 -7.60 18.16
C VAL A 119 -8.21 -8.85 17.28
N PRO A 120 -7.14 -9.54 16.86
CA PRO A 120 -7.24 -10.80 16.12
C PRO A 120 -8.05 -11.84 16.86
N TRP A 121 -8.77 -12.68 16.14
CA TRP A 121 -9.47 -13.82 16.73
C TRP A 121 -8.49 -14.82 17.36
N GLY A 122 -8.97 -15.70 18.20
CA GLY A 122 -8.17 -16.82 18.73
C GLY A 122 -7.79 -17.80 17.64
N VAL A 123 -6.59 -18.39 17.71
CA VAL A 123 -6.06 -19.30 16.67
C VAL A 123 -7.05 -20.41 16.32
N ASN A 124 -7.68 -21.03 17.31
CA ASN A 124 -8.67 -22.08 17.09
C ASN A 124 -9.95 -21.59 16.41
N ALA A 125 -10.30 -20.29 16.54
CA ALA A 125 -11.44 -19.71 15.85
C ALA A 125 -11.09 -19.42 14.37
N GLU A 126 -9.89 -18.91 14.08
CA GLU A 126 -9.36 -18.73 12.73
C GLU A 126 -9.26 -20.07 11.98
N GLU A 127 -8.69 -21.09 12.61
CA GLU A 127 -8.61 -22.44 12.03
C GLU A 127 -9.99 -23.04 11.76
N MET A 128 -10.98 -22.73 12.59
CA MET A 128 -12.34 -23.24 12.43
C MET A 128 -13.05 -22.65 11.20
N ILE A 129 -12.83 -21.40 10.88
CA ILE A 129 -13.46 -20.75 9.71
C ILE A 129 -12.70 -21.04 8.42
N ALA A 130 -11.43 -21.39 8.51
CA ALA A 130 -10.60 -21.72 7.35
C ALA A 130 -11.04 -23.06 6.71
N GLY A 131 -11.08 -23.12 5.37
CA GLY A 131 -11.34 -24.34 4.64
C GLY A 131 -12.73 -24.96 4.81
N GLN A 132 -13.72 -24.22 5.28
CA GLN A 132 -15.10 -24.67 5.39
C GLN A 132 -15.74 -24.92 4.03
N SER A 133 -16.53 -26.00 3.90
CA SER A 133 -17.30 -26.31 2.67
C SER A 133 -18.34 -25.22 2.34
N ILE A 134 -18.96 -24.62 3.36
CA ILE A 134 -19.76 -23.40 3.25
C ILE A 134 -18.85 -22.22 3.59
N PRO A 135 -18.54 -21.32 2.64
CA PRO A 135 -17.60 -20.24 2.87
C PRO A 135 -18.07 -19.29 3.98
N VAL A 136 -17.10 -18.81 4.75
CA VAL A 136 -17.30 -17.82 5.82
C VAL A 136 -16.75 -16.48 5.36
N VAL A 137 -17.54 -15.42 5.44
CA VAL A 137 -17.15 -14.03 5.23
C VAL A 137 -17.12 -13.34 6.58
N ARG A 138 -16.02 -12.63 6.88
CA ARG A 138 -15.86 -11.86 8.10
C ARG A 138 -15.97 -10.37 7.80
N LEU A 139 -16.98 -9.74 8.36
CA LEU A 139 -17.20 -8.30 8.27
C LEU A 139 -16.77 -7.65 9.59
N SER A 140 -15.61 -7.03 9.58
CA SER A 140 -15.03 -6.35 10.76
C SER A 140 -15.54 -4.91 10.88
N LEU A 141 -15.23 -4.28 12.01
CA LEU A 141 -15.52 -2.87 12.26
C LEU A 141 -14.95 -1.94 11.16
N THR A 142 -13.80 -2.31 10.57
CA THR A 142 -13.21 -1.57 9.46
C THR A 142 -14.15 -1.52 8.24
N HIS A 143 -14.77 -2.64 7.88
CA HIS A 143 -15.72 -2.67 6.76
C HIS A 143 -16.94 -1.76 6.99
N LEU A 144 -17.43 -1.70 8.23
CA LEU A 144 -18.53 -0.82 8.59
C LEU A 144 -18.11 0.67 8.59
N ARG A 145 -16.88 0.99 9.04
CA ARG A 145 -16.32 2.36 9.02
C ARG A 145 -16.11 2.87 7.59
N GLU A 146 -15.73 1.99 6.69
CA GLU A 146 -15.46 2.29 5.29
C GLU A 146 -16.71 2.30 4.40
N SER A 147 -17.86 1.92 4.94
CA SER A 147 -19.15 2.01 4.27
C SER A 147 -19.52 3.47 3.97
N PRO A 148 -20.13 3.77 2.81
CA PRO A 148 -20.62 5.11 2.49
C PRO A 148 -21.87 5.51 3.28
N ILE A 149 -22.37 4.69 4.20
CA ILE A 149 -23.52 5.01 5.06
C ILE A 149 -23.14 6.14 6.02
N ASP A 150 -23.97 7.18 6.05
CA ASP A 150 -23.87 8.24 7.06
C ASP A 150 -24.40 7.73 8.41
N TRP A 151 -23.47 7.23 9.24
CA TRP A 151 -23.80 6.69 10.56
C TRP A 151 -24.32 7.74 11.55
N THR A 152 -24.06 9.04 11.30
CA THR A 152 -24.62 10.12 12.10
C THR A 152 -26.12 10.26 11.85
N ILE A 153 -26.50 10.30 10.57
CA ILE A 153 -27.94 10.37 10.18
C ILE A 153 -28.64 9.10 10.60
N PHE A 154 -28.02 7.93 10.39
CA PHE A 154 -28.57 6.66 10.84
C PHE A 154 -28.83 6.63 12.36
N GLY A 155 -27.88 7.10 13.17
CA GLY A 155 -28.03 7.17 14.63
C GLY A 155 -29.19 8.07 15.09
N ILE A 156 -29.49 9.13 14.34
CA ILE A 156 -30.55 10.09 14.66
C ILE A 156 -31.92 9.63 14.14
N ARG A 157 -31.99 9.13 12.91
CA ARG A 157 -33.23 8.87 12.19
C ARG A 157 -33.57 7.39 12.00
N GLY A 158 -32.58 6.50 12.17
CA GLY A 158 -32.70 5.07 11.86
C GLY A 158 -32.76 4.76 10.36
N GLU A 159 -32.49 5.74 9.50
CA GLU A 159 -32.53 5.63 8.04
C GLU A 159 -31.11 5.64 7.46
N ALA A 160 -30.84 4.73 6.52
CA ALA A 160 -29.58 4.71 5.79
C ALA A 160 -29.55 5.81 4.73
N VAL A 161 -28.63 6.73 4.86
CA VAL A 161 -28.32 7.73 3.84
C VAL A 161 -26.89 7.49 3.38
N LEU A 162 -26.70 7.35 2.05
CA LEU A 162 -25.37 7.15 1.48
C LEU A 162 -24.70 8.48 1.17
N SER A 163 -23.38 8.52 1.26
CA SER A 163 -22.55 9.64 0.80
C SER A 163 -22.78 9.89 -0.70
N GLU A 164 -22.59 11.13 -1.12
CA GLU A 164 -22.66 11.49 -2.53
C GLU A 164 -21.57 10.78 -3.33
N LYS A 165 -21.94 10.31 -4.54
CA LYS A 165 -20.99 9.68 -5.46
C LYS A 165 -20.00 10.70 -5.98
N LYS A 166 -18.78 10.24 -6.27
CA LYS A 166 -17.74 11.07 -6.85
C LYS A 166 -18.11 11.52 -8.26
N SER A 167 -17.69 12.72 -8.63
CA SER A 167 -17.77 13.26 -9.98
C SER A 167 -16.38 13.31 -10.63
N LEU A 168 -16.32 13.15 -11.98
CA LEU A 168 -15.08 13.23 -12.72
C LEU A 168 -14.45 14.63 -12.64
N ARG A 169 -13.16 14.65 -12.31
CA ARG A 169 -12.33 15.86 -12.38
C ARG A 169 -11.86 16.10 -13.82
N PRO A 170 -11.46 17.33 -14.21
CA PRO A 170 -11.06 17.65 -15.58
C PRO A 170 -10.02 16.69 -16.19
N HIS A 171 -9.01 16.28 -15.42
CA HIS A 171 -7.98 15.36 -15.89
C HIS A 171 -8.47 13.92 -16.09
N GLN A 172 -9.51 13.53 -15.36
CA GLN A 172 -10.16 12.21 -15.50
C GLN A 172 -11.08 12.18 -16.72
N ILE A 173 -11.73 13.31 -17.04
CA ILE A 173 -12.49 13.48 -18.29
C ILE A 173 -11.53 13.38 -19.47
N GLU A 174 -10.39 14.08 -19.43
CA GLU A 174 -9.35 14.00 -20.46
C GLU A 174 -8.84 12.55 -20.63
N ALA A 175 -8.65 11.82 -19.53
CA ALA A 175 -8.24 10.41 -19.56
C ALA A 175 -9.32 9.53 -20.21
N LEU A 176 -10.58 9.72 -19.87
CA LEU A 176 -11.70 8.99 -20.46
C LEU A 176 -11.77 9.22 -21.99
N GLU A 177 -11.68 10.45 -22.43
CA GLU A 177 -11.71 10.82 -23.86
C GLU A 177 -10.51 10.22 -24.62
N ALA A 178 -9.31 10.31 -24.04
CA ALA A 178 -8.09 9.76 -24.65
C ALA A 178 -8.17 8.23 -24.79
N VAL A 179 -8.68 7.54 -23.77
CA VAL A 179 -8.84 6.08 -23.80
C VAL A 179 -9.94 5.67 -24.78
N ARG A 180 -11.08 6.36 -24.79
CA ARG A 180 -12.15 6.13 -25.76
C ARG A 180 -11.63 6.23 -27.19
N THR A 181 -10.93 7.31 -27.50
CA THR A 181 -10.37 7.53 -28.85
C THR A 181 -9.33 6.46 -29.19
N GLY A 182 -8.37 6.22 -28.31
CA GLY A 182 -7.26 5.30 -28.57
C GLY A 182 -7.72 3.84 -28.70
N LEU A 183 -8.65 3.40 -27.88
CA LEU A 183 -9.18 2.04 -27.95
C LEU A 183 -10.24 1.86 -29.06
N THR A 184 -10.67 2.92 -29.74
CA THR A 184 -11.44 2.81 -30.99
C THR A 184 -10.52 2.42 -32.14
N GLU A 185 -9.27 2.91 -32.16
CA GLU A 185 -8.29 2.67 -33.19
C GLU A 185 -7.44 1.39 -32.96
N ALA A 186 -7.30 0.97 -31.71
CA ALA A 186 -6.47 -0.16 -31.31
C ALA A 186 -7.18 -1.02 -30.25
N ASP A 187 -6.66 -2.23 -30.02
CA ASP A 187 -7.18 -3.16 -28.97
C ASP A 187 -6.45 -3.01 -27.66
N ARG A 188 -5.31 -2.34 -27.63
CA ARG A 188 -4.46 -2.19 -26.46
C ARG A 188 -3.99 -0.76 -26.30
N GLY A 189 -3.84 -0.30 -25.06
CA GLY A 189 -3.31 1.01 -24.78
C GLY A 189 -2.90 1.20 -23.32
N LYS A 190 -2.00 2.16 -23.09
CA LYS A 190 -1.48 2.52 -21.77
C LYS A 190 -2.07 3.82 -21.26
N LEU A 191 -2.56 3.82 -20.03
CA LEU A 191 -2.96 5.01 -19.29
C LEU A 191 -1.98 5.24 -18.13
N ILE A 192 -1.13 6.25 -18.23
CA ILE A 192 -0.12 6.57 -17.23
C ILE A 192 -0.61 7.77 -16.42
N MET A 193 -0.92 7.55 -15.15
CA MET A 193 -1.39 8.58 -14.22
C MET A 193 -0.68 8.44 -12.87
N ALA A 194 -0.20 9.55 -12.31
CA ALA A 194 0.48 9.56 -11.00
C ALA A 194 -0.38 8.91 -9.89
N CYS A 195 0.27 8.35 -8.87
CA CYS A 195 -0.42 7.83 -7.69
C CYS A 195 -1.27 8.94 -7.04
N GLY A 196 -2.45 8.60 -6.52
CA GLY A 196 -3.33 9.56 -5.85
C GLY A 196 -4.14 10.49 -6.76
N THR A 197 -4.05 10.35 -8.11
CA THR A 197 -4.86 11.13 -9.06
C THR A 197 -6.22 10.50 -9.38
N GLY A 198 -6.56 9.36 -8.75
CA GLY A 198 -7.85 8.69 -8.87
C GLY A 198 -7.97 7.74 -10.05
N LYS A 199 -6.91 6.95 -10.34
CA LYS A 199 -6.91 5.92 -11.40
C LYS A 199 -8.09 4.96 -11.30
N THR A 200 -8.36 4.43 -10.10
CA THR A 200 -9.42 3.44 -9.86
C THR A 200 -10.80 3.98 -10.21
N PHE A 201 -11.12 5.22 -9.82
CA PHE A 201 -12.38 5.86 -10.20
C PHE A 201 -12.43 6.18 -11.71
N THR A 202 -11.31 6.60 -12.28
CA THR A 202 -11.21 6.84 -13.74
C THR A 202 -11.46 5.55 -14.52
N SER A 203 -10.92 4.41 -14.08
CA SER A 203 -11.13 3.11 -14.73
C SER A 203 -12.59 2.64 -14.66
N LEU A 204 -13.29 2.92 -13.56
CA LEU A 204 -14.74 2.67 -13.48
C LEU A 204 -15.47 3.45 -14.59
N LYS A 205 -15.23 4.75 -14.70
CA LYS A 205 -15.92 5.59 -15.70
C LYS A 205 -15.57 5.21 -17.14
N ILE A 206 -14.33 4.73 -17.37
CA ILE A 206 -13.93 4.15 -18.66
C ILE A 206 -14.71 2.87 -18.94
N ALA A 207 -14.87 1.98 -17.96
CA ALA A 207 -15.61 0.75 -18.13
C ALA A 207 -17.12 1.02 -18.37
N GLU A 208 -17.72 1.96 -17.65
CA GLU A 208 -19.10 2.39 -17.87
C GLU A 208 -19.32 2.96 -19.28
N ASP A 209 -18.36 3.73 -19.80
CA ASP A 209 -18.43 4.37 -21.11
C ASP A 209 -18.21 3.38 -22.27
N LEU A 210 -17.18 2.51 -22.18
CA LEU A 210 -16.81 1.61 -23.26
C LEU A 210 -17.62 0.32 -23.30
N VAL A 211 -18.10 -0.13 -22.14
CA VAL A 211 -18.78 -1.42 -21.97
C VAL A 211 -20.23 -1.25 -21.53
N GLY A 212 -20.46 -0.65 -20.37
CA GLY A 212 -21.80 -0.39 -19.85
C GLY A 212 -22.61 -1.63 -19.56
N LYS A 213 -23.95 -1.47 -19.54
CA LYS A 213 -24.90 -2.55 -19.28
C LYS A 213 -24.79 -3.68 -20.32
N GLY A 214 -24.93 -4.90 -19.86
CA GLY A 214 -24.89 -6.10 -20.70
C GLY A 214 -23.50 -6.60 -21.03
N GLY A 215 -22.46 -5.80 -20.84
CA GLY A 215 -21.10 -6.20 -21.16
C GLY A 215 -20.32 -6.78 -19.99
N ARG A 216 -19.08 -7.24 -20.29
CA ARG A 216 -18.19 -7.94 -19.36
C ARG A 216 -16.84 -7.25 -19.23
N VAL A 217 -16.44 -7.00 -18.00
CA VAL A 217 -15.14 -6.39 -17.67
C VAL A 217 -14.33 -7.36 -16.80
N LEU A 218 -13.05 -7.50 -17.10
CA LEU A 218 -12.07 -8.11 -16.20
C LEU A 218 -11.20 -7.00 -15.62
N PHE A 219 -11.09 -6.96 -14.30
CA PHE A 219 -10.20 -6.03 -13.60
C PHE A 219 -9.10 -6.81 -12.88
N MET A 220 -7.85 -6.61 -13.29
CA MET A 220 -6.68 -7.31 -12.75
C MET A 220 -5.92 -6.43 -11.78
N VAL A 221 -5.59 -6.99 -10.62
CA VAL A 221 -4.83 -6.32 -9.55
C VAL A 221 -3.70 -7.19 -9.03
N PRO A 222 -2.63 -6.61 -8.45
CA PRO A 222 -1.52 -7.41 -7.92
C PRO A 222 -1.78 -8.06 -6.56
N SER A 223 -2.78 -7.60 -5.79
CA SER A 223 -3.02 -8.11 -4.43
C SER A 223 -4.50 -8.10 -4.04
N LEU A 224 -4.88 -8.94 -3.05
CA LEU A 224 -6.22 -8.97 -2.49
C LEU A 224 -6.61 -7.65 -1.80
N ALA A 225 -5.64 -6.95 -1.21
CA ALA A 225 -5.88 -5.64 -0.59
C ALA A 225 -6.35 -4.60 -1.62
N LEU A 226 -5.68 -4.54 -2.78
CA LEU A 226 -6.08 -3.65 -3.87
C LEU A 226 -7.40 -4.11 -4.50
N MET A 227 -7.66 -5.43 -4.56
CA MET A 227 -8.94 -5.95 -5.04
C MET A 227 -10.09 -5.48 -4.13
N SER A 228 -9.96 -5.63 -2.81
CA SER A 228 -10.97 -5.17 -1.85
C SER A 228 -11.24 -3.66 -1.98
N GLN A 229 -10.18 -2.87 -2.08
CA GLN A 229 -10.30 -1.42 -2.30
C GLN A 229 -11.01 -1.09 -3.62
N THR A 230 -10.64 -1.77 -4.70
CA THR A 230 -11.18 -1.51 -6.04
C THR A 230 -12.66 -1.89 -6.13
N VAL A 231 -13.04 -3.07 -5.63
CA VAL A 231 -14.45 -3.50 -5.59
C VAL A 231 -15.30 -2.47 -4.86
N ARG A 232 -14.87 -2.06 -3.67
CA ARG A 232 -15.59 -1.06 -2.88
C ARG A 232 -15.69 0.29 -3.60
N GLU A 233 -14.60 0.80 -4.17
CA GLU A 233 -14.62 2.08 -4.88
C GLU A 233 -15.52 2.02 -6.11
N TRP A 234 -15.47 0.93 -6.89
CA TRP A 234 -16.33 0.75 -8.06
C TRP A 234 -17.80 0.63 -7.67
N THR A 235 -18.12 -0.18 -6.68
CA THR A 235 -19.51 -0.40 -6.24
C THR A 235 -20.13 0.86 -5.63
N ASN A 236 -19.34 1.65 -4.88
CA ASN A 236 -19.84 2.88 -4.26
C ASN A 236 -20.09 3.99 -5.29
N ASP A 237 -19.26 4.11 -6.32
CA ASP A 237 -19.24 5.25 -7.24
C ASP A 237 -19.82 4.93 -8.64
N THR A 238 -20.26 3.68 -8.89
CA THR A 238 -20.86 3.29 -10.17
C THR A 238 -22.22 3.95 -10.44
N GLU A 239 -22.47 4.32 -11.68
CA GLU A 239 -23.79 4.74 -12.18
C GLU A 239 -24.50 3.60 -12.92
N THR A 240 -23.72 2.66 -13.46
CA THR A 240 -24.22 1.44 -14.10
C THR A 240 -24.35 0.34 -13.05
N PRO A 241 -25.53 -0.30 -12.88
CA PRO A 241 -25.65 -1.42 -11.96
C PRO A 241 -24.62 -2.51 -12.26
N LEU A 242 -23.89 -2.96 -11.23
CA LEU A 242 -22.86 -3.98 -11.36
C LEU A 242 -23.38 -5.37 -11.00
N ARG A 243 -22.66 -6.35 -11.47
CA ARG A 243 -22.71 -7.75 -11.05
C ARG A 243 -21.28 -8.22 -10.86
N SER A 244 -20.81 -8.13 -9.63
CA SER A 244 -19.39 -8.26 -9.26
C SER A 244 -19.04 -9.68 -8.83
N PHE A 245 -17.89 -10.19 -9.29
CA PHE A 245 -17.33 -11.48 -8.90
C PHE A 245 -15.85 -11.32 -8.57
N ALA A 246 -15.40 -11.96 -7.50
CA ALA A 246 -13.99 -11.98 -7.13
C ALA A 246 -13.37 -13.35 -7.38
N VAL A 247 -12.15 -13.36 -7.93
CA VAL A 247 -11.38 -14.57 -8.23
C VAL A 247 -10.05 -14.51 -7.51
N CYS A 248 -9.74 -15.55 -6.73
CA CYS A 248 -8.44 -15.75 -6.12
C CYS A 248 -7.95 -17.20 -6.40
N SER A 249 -6.67 -17.49 -6.20
CA SER A 249 -6.12 -18.83 -6.37
C SER A 249 -6.03 -19.57 -5.03
N ASP A 250 -6.07 -20.90 -5.06
CA ASP A 250 -5.91 -21.77 -3.88
C ASP A 250 -4.57 -21.53 -3.14
N ALA A 251 -3.56 -21.03 -3.86
CA ALA A 251 -2.28 -20.66 -3.26
C ALA A 251 -2.42 -19.48 -2.24
N GLN A 252 -3.50 -18.69 -2.35
CA GLN A 252 -3.83 -17.58 -1.45
C GLN A 252 -4.84 -17.98 -0.37
N VAL A 253 -5.45 -19.17 -0.49
CA VAL A 253 -6.42 -19.69 0.49
C VAL A 253 -5.72 -20.69 1.43
N GLY A 254 -5.47 -20.29 2.67
CA GLY A 254 -5.07 -21.23 3.74
C GLY A 254 -3.59 -21.61 3.83
N LYS A 255 -2.68 -20.96 3.09
CA LYS A 255 -1.23 -21.12 3.32
C LYS A 255 -0.67 -19.87 3.96
N ARG A 256 -0.44 -19.93 5.29
CA ARG A 256 0.63 -19.12 5.90
C ARG A 256 1.95 -19.56 5.25
N ARG A 257 2.30 -18.95 4.13
CA ARG A 257 3.67 -19.03 3.65
C ARG A 257 4.52 -18.22 4.63
N VAL A 258 5.34 -18.92 5.39
CA VAL A 258 6.59 -18.37 5.92
C VAL A 258 7.48 -18.18 4.70
N SER A 259 7.15 -17.20 3.85
CA SER A 259 8.07 -16.72 2.85
C SER A 259 8.86 -15.60 3.50
N ASN A 260 10.14 -15.51 3.20
CA ASN A 260 10.98 -14.35 3.56
C ASN A 260 10.50 -13.05 2.86
N ASP A 261 9.34 -13.07 2.24
CA ASP A 261 8.71 -11.96 1.52
C ASP A 261 7.70 -11.29 2.46
N ASP A 262 8.00 -10.07 2.86
CA ASP A 262 7.21 -9.22 3.77
C ASP A 262 6.00 -8.57 3.03
N ALA A 263 5.39 -9.28 2.09
CA ALA A 263 4.18 -8.82 1.42
C ALA A 263 2.97 -9.00 2.35
N ALA A 264 2.21 -7.93 2.56
CA ALA A 264 0.99 -7.98 3.35
C ALA A 264 -0.09 -8.76 2.60
N GLU A 265 -0.41 -9.96 3.06
CA GLU A 265 -1.50 -10.76 2.51
C GLU A 265 -2.77 -10.58 3.35
N ILE A 266 -3.88 -10.23 2.68
CA ILE A 266 -5.24 -10.34 3.22
C ILE A 266 -5.72 -11.76 2.91
N GLU A 267 -6.36 -12.41 3.86
CA GLU A 267 -6.96 -13.71 3.60
C GLU A 267 -8.32 -13.56 2.88
N ALA A 268 -8.70 -14.56 2.08
CA ALA A 268 -9.92 -14.47 1.28
C ALA A 268 -11.20 -14.30 2.11
N HIS A 269 -11.21 -14.77 3.36
CA HIS A 269 -12.36 -14.59 4.26
C HIS A 269 -12.46 -13.19 4.88
N ASP A 270 -11.40 -12.36 4.76
CA ASP A 270 -11.40 -10.94 5.16
C ASP A 270 -11.87 -10.01 4.04
N LEU A 271 -12.18 -10.53 2.87
CA LEU A 271 -12.83 -9.76 1.83
C LEU A 271 -14.30 -9.54 2.23
N ALA A 272 -14.79 -8.31 2.04
CA ALA A 272 -16.20 -7.98 2.32
C ALA A 272 -17.22 -8.70 1.40
N PHE A 273 -16.72 -9.51 0.48
CA PHE A 273 -17.48 -10.27 -0.51
C PHE A 273 -16.78 -11.62 -0.77
N PRO A 274 -17.53 -12.65 -1.21
CA PRO A 274 -16.93 -13.96 -1.45
C PRO A 274 -16.07 -13.98 -2.70
N ALA A 275 -14.91 -14.62 -2.59
CA ALA A 275 -14.05 -14.92 -3.73
C ALA A 275 -14.14 -16.41 -4.11
N THR A 276 -13.99 -16.72 -5.40
CA THR A 276 -13.95 -18.10 -5.88
C THR A 276 -12.57 -18.49 -6.39
N THR A 277 -12.19 -19.74 -6.13
CA THR A 277 -11.00 -20.39 -6.71
C THR A 277 -11.38 -21.43 -7.77
N ASN A 278 -12.69 -21.66 -7.96
CA ASN A 278 -13.23 -22.72 -8.79
C ASN A 278 -13.68 -22.17 -10.16
N PRO A 279 -13.07 -22.60 -11.28
CA PRO A 279 -13.40 -22.16 -12.63
C PRO A 279 -14.85 -22.45 -13.05
N GLU A 280 -15.36 -23.65 -12.73
CA GLU A 280 -16.71 -24.07 -13.12
C GLU A 280 -17.77 -23.19 -12.44
N ARG A 281 -17.54 -22.84 -11.17
CA ARG A 281 -18.40 -21.93 -10.41
C ARG A 281 -18.37 -20.51 -10.96
N LEU A 282 -17.22 -20.07 -11.47
CA LEU A 282 -17.09 -18.79 -12.16
C LEU A 282 -17.89 -18.78 -13.46
N VAL A 283 -17.83 -19.86 -14.27
CA VAL A 283 -18.60 -19.99 -15.50
C VAL A 283 -20.10 -20.01 -15.20
N GLU A 284 -20.54 -20.78 -14.21
CA GLU A 284 -21.95 -20.85 -13.79
C GLU A 284 -22.50 -19.47 -13.44
N LYS A 285 -21.72 -18.67 -12.71
CA LYS A 285 -22.19 -17.38 -12.18
C LYS A 285 -21.96 -16.23 -13.16
N ALA A 286 -20.72 -16.04 -13.62
CA ALA A 286 -20.34 -14.90 -14.47
C ALA A 286 -20.56 -15.17 -15.97
N GLY A 287 -20.74 -16.42 -16.40
CA GLY A 287 -20.97 -16.78 -17.78
C GLY A 287 -22.37 -16.41 -18.31
N GLN A 288 -23.33 -16.21 -17.43
CA GLN A 288 -24.70 -15.83 -17.82
C GLN A 288 -24.77 -14.38 -18.27
N ASP A 289 -25.52 -14.10 -19.33
CA ASP A 289 -25.78 -12.75 -19.80
C ASP A 289 -26.73 -12.02 -18.85
N ASP A 290 -26.43 -10.77 -18.58
CA ASP A 290 -27.28 -9.87 -17.78
C ASP A 290 -27.40 -8.51 -18.48
N PRO A 291 -28.45 -8.27 -19.27
CA PRO A 291 -28.59 -7.07 -20.06
C PRO A 291 -28.80 -5.79 -19.23
N GLU A 292 -29.16 -5.92 -17.96
CA GLU A 292 -29.46 -4.79 -17.08
C GLU A 292 -28.25 -4.35 -16.23
N ARG A 293 -27.25 -5.22 -16.11
CA ARG A 293 -26.06 -4.98 -15.29
C ARG A 293 -24.77 -5.18 -16.09
N MET A 294 -23.72 -4.47 -15.71
CA MET A 294 -22.35 -4.73 -16.18
C MET A 294 -21.74 -5.83 -15.33
N THR A 295 -21.33 -6.94 -15.95
CA THR A 295 -20.67 -8.04 -15.26
C THR A 295 -19.17 -7.72 -15.10
N VAL A 296 -18.68 -7.68 -13.87
CA VAL A 296 -17.28 -7.38 -13.56
C VAL A 296 -16.64 -8.54 -12.81
N VAL A 297 -15.55 -9.06 -13.34
CA VAL A 297 -14.70 -10.05 -12.66
C VAL A 297 -13.46 -9.35 -12.15
N PHE A 298 -13.29 -9.28 -10.83
CA PHE A 298 -12.08 -8.78 -10.19
C PHE A 298 -11.16 -9.96 -9.89
N SER A 299 -9.91 -9.90 -10.32
CA SER A 299 -8.96 -11.01 -10.14
C SER A 299 -7.58 -10.51 -9.79
N THR A 300 -6.84 -11.30 -9.01
CA THR A 300 -5.41 -11.07 -8.86
C THR A 300 -4.65 -11.69 -10.05
N TYR A 301 -3.48 -11.13 -10.40
CA TYR A 301 -2.65 -11.71 -11.47
C TYR A 301 -2.23 -13.16 -11.18
N GLN A 302 -2.00 -13.50 -9.90
CA GLN A 302 -1.67 -14.87 -9.49
C GLN A 302 -2.78 -15.86 -9.82
N SER A 303 -4.02 -15.39 -9.94
CA SER A 303 -5.21 -16.21 -10.19
C SER A 303 -5.56 -16.38 -11.67
N ILE A 304 -4.68 -15.93 -12.57
CA ILE A 304 -4.91 -15.98 -14.02
C ILE A 304 -5.23 -17.40 -14.53
N GLY A 305 -4.67 -18.42 -13.90
CA GLY A 305 -4.96 -19.83 -14.22
C GLY A 305 -6.42 -20.23 -14.00
N VAL A 306 -7.12 -19.60 -13.04
CA VAL A 306 -8.57 -19.81 -12.81
C VAL A 306 -9.37 -19.21 -13.96
N LEU A 307 -8.97 -18.05 -14.46
CA LEU A 307 -9.62 -17.37 -15.60
C LEU A 307 -9.41 -18.16 -16.90
N ASP A 308 -8.17 -18.61 -17.15
CA ASP A 308 -7.81 -19.45 -18.29
C ASP A 308 -8.67 -20.74 -18.32
N ALA A 309 -8.74 -21.44 -17.19
CA ALA A 309 -9.57 -22.64 -17.06
C ALA A 309 -11.07 -22.34 -17.24
N ALA A 310 -11.57 -21.23 -16.70
CA ALA A 310 -12.96 -20.83 -16.84
C ALA A 310 -13.32 -20.51 -18.30
N GLN A 311 -12.47 -19.79 -19.04
CA GLN A 311 -12.74 -19.54 -20.46
C GLN A 311 -12.68 -20.79 -21.32
N LYS A 312 -11.77 -21.71 -21.04
CA LYS A 312 -11.74 -23.03 -21.71
C LYS A 312 -12.98 -23.87 -21.44
N THR A 313 -13.70 -23.61 -20.36
CA THR A 313 -14.94 -24.34 -19.99
C THR A 313 -16.21 -23.54 -20.25
N GLY A 314 -16.14 -22.34 -20.88
CA GLY A 314 -17.29 -21.62 -21.39
C GLY A 314 -17.56 -20.23 -20.83
N LEU A 315 -16.63 -19.64 -20.06
CA LEU A 315 -16.71 -18.23 -19.70
C LEU A 315 -16.51 -17.39 -20.97
N PRO A 316 -17.44 -16.49 -21.35
CA PRO A 316 -17.28 -15.67 -22.53
C PRO A 316 -16.11 -14.71 -22.45
N ALA A 317 -15.59 -14.28 -23.62
CA ALA A 317 -14.58 -13.23 -23.73
C ALA A 317 -15.01 -11.94 -23.03
N PHE A 318 -14.05 -11.21 -22.49
CA PHE A 318 -14.29 -9.90 -21.88
C PHE A 318 -14.31 -8.80 -22.94
N ASP A 319 -15.21 -7.82 -22.80
CA ASP A 319 -15.24 -6.65 -23.68
C ASP A 319 -14.08 -5.70 -23.36
N LEU A 320 -13.71 -5.59 -22.09
CA LEU A 320 -12.59 -4.81 -21.60
C LEU A 320 -11.83 -5.56 -20.50
N ILE A 321 -10.50 -5.62 -20.63
CA ILE A 321 -9.59 -6.05 -19.59
C ILE A 321 -8.84 -4.81 -19.09
N VAL A 322 -8.96 -4.50 -17.80
CA VAL A 322 -8.22 -3.44 -17.13
C VAL A 322 -7.11 -4.06 -16.30
N CYS A 323 -5.86 -3.72 -16.60
CA CYS A 323 -4.68 -4.16 -15.88
C CYS A 323 -4.18 -3.03 -14.98
N ASP A 324 -4.51 -3.05 -13.70
CA ASP A 324 -4.00 -2.06 -12.75
C ASP A 324 -2.59 -2.44 -12.26
N GLU A 325 -1.78 -1.43 -11.93
CA GLU A 325 -0.36 -1.54 -11.64
C GLU A 325 0.38 -2.39 -12.71
N ALA A 326 0.10 -2.07 -13.98
CA ALA A 326 0.53 -2.84 -15.14
C ALA A 326 2.06 -2.97 -15.28
N HIS A 327 2.86 -2.17 -14.58
CA HIS A 327 4.30 -2.35 -14.50
C HIS A 327 4.70 -3.73 -13.93
N ARG A 328 3.81 -4.40 -13.18
CA ARG A 328 4.02 -5.76 -12.67
C ARG A 328 3.87 -6.83 -13.74
N THR A 329 3.22 -6.53 -14.86
CA THR A 329 3.09 -7.45 -15.98
C THR A 329 4.32 -7.49 -16.89
N THR A 330 5.38 -6.76 -16.53
CA THR A 330 6.68 -6.80 -17.20
C THR A 330 7.53 -7.92 -16.66
N GLY A 331 8.41 -8.51 -17.49
CA GLY A 331 9.32 -9.57 -17.07
C GLY A 331 10.06 -10.22 -18.22
N ALA A 332 11.03 -11.08 -17.90
CA ALA A 332 11.73 -11.91 -18.86
C ALA A 332 11.42 -13.38 -18.59
N THR A 333 11.09 -14.13 -19.64
CA THR A 333 10.87 -15.59 -19.60
C THR A 333 11.89 -16.27 -20.51
N LEU A 334 12.72 -17.14 -19.94
CA LEU A 334 13.70 -17.91 -20.72
C LEU A 334 13.00 -18.97 -21.55
N ALA A 335 13.57 -19.29 -22.73
CA ALA A 335 13.05 -20.30 -23.61
C ALA A 335 12.93 -21.65 -22.89
N GLY A 336 11.73 -22.22 -22.82
CA GLY A 336 11.43 -23.49 -22.16
C GLY A 336 11.07 -23.41 -20.68
N GLU A 337 11.02 -22.22 -20.08
CA GLU A 337 10.44 -21.98 -18.75
C GLU A 337 8.96 -21.57 -18.87
N GLU A 338 8.18 -21.87 -17.81
CA GLU A 338 6.79 -21.39 -17.73
C GLU A 338 6.78 -19.86 -17.52
N GLU A 339 5.92 -19.18 -18.27
CA GLU A 339 5.71 -17.74 -18.09
C GLU A 339 5.17 -17.42 -16.69
N SER A 340 5.65 -16.30 -16.13
CA SER A 340 5.09 -15.77 -14.90
C SER A 340 3.59 -15.49 -15.08
N ASN A 341 2.79 -15.76 -14.07
CA ASN A 341 1.36 -15.46 -14.05
C ASN A 341 1.04 -14.00 -14.40
N PHE A 342 1.94 -13.08 -14.12
CA PHE A 342 1.79 -11.68 -14.44
C PHE A 342 1.94 -11.37 -15.93
N VAL A 343 2.84 -12.06 -16.64
CA VAL A 343 3.09 -11.85 -18.07
C VAL A 343 2.01 -12.50 -18.94
N ARG A 344 1.42 -13.60 -18.48
CA ARG A 344 0.38 -14.36 -19.21
C ARG A 344 -0.86 -13.54 -19.59
N ILE A 345 -1.09 -12.38 -18.92
CA ILE A 345 -2.21 -11.49 -19.25
C ILE A 345 -2.13 -10.89 -20.65
N HIS A 346 -0.94 -10.89 -21.27
CA HIS A 346 -0.75 -10.36 -22.63
C HIS A 346 -1.25 -11.32 -23.71
N ASP A 347 -1.36 -12.63 -23.39
CA ASP A 347 -1.73 -13.67 -24.30
C ASP A 347 -3.25 -13.87 -24.36
N ASP A 348 -3.84 -13.64 -25.54
CA ASP A 348 -5.26 -13.86 -25.80
C ASP A 348 -5.66 -15.35 -25.73
N ALA A 349 -4.71 -16.27 -25.90
CA ALA A 349 -4.95 -17.71 -25.73
C ALA A 349 -5.10 -18.08 -24.23
N CYS A 350 -4.54 -17.28 -23.33
CA CYS A 350 -4.68 -17.46 -21.89
C CYS A 350 -5.95 -16.76 -21.35
N VAL A 351 -6.14 -15.48 -21.70
CA VAL A 351 -7.35 -14.73 -21.31
C VAL A 351 -7.83 -13.90 -22.49
N GLU A 352 -8.94 -14.31 -23.08
CA GLU A 352 -9.52 -13.65 -24.24
C GLU A 352 -10.25 -12.37 -23.84
N GLY A 353 -9.90 -11.25 -24.51
CA GLY A 353 -10.55 -9.96 -24.32
C GLY A 353 -10.46 -9.09 -25.56
N ARG A 354 -11.53 -8.32 -25.84
CA ARG A 354 -11.62 -7.46 -27.04
C ARG A 354 -10.71 -6.25 -26.94
N LYS A 355 -10.63 -5.65 -25.73
CA LYS A 355 -9.80 -4.47 -25.45
C LYS A 355 -9.00 -4.65 -24.19
N ARG A 356 -7.77 -4.11 -24.14
CA ARG A 356 -6.91 -4.10 -22.95
C ARG A 356 -6.43 -2.70 -22.61
N LEU A 357 -6.64 -2.29 -21.37
CA LEU A 357 -6.16 -1.03 -20.82
C LEU A 357 -5.13 -1.31 -19.72
N TYR A 358 -3.89 -0.91 -19.97
CA TYR A 358 -2.80 -1.03 -19.00
C TYR A 358 -2.63 0.27 -18.23
N MET A 359 -2.91 0.24 -16.92
CA MET A 359 -2.84 1.41 -16.06
C MET A 359 -1.68 1.33 -15.09
N THR A 360 -0.93 2.38 -14.96
CA THR A 360 0.14 2.51 -13.96
C THR A 360 0.49 3.96 -13.69
N ALA A 361 1.10 4.22 -12.53
CA ALA A 361 1.78 5.50 -12.28
C ALA A 361 3.26 5.46 -12.71
N THR A 362 3.83 4.26 -12.81
CA THR A 362 5.27 4.01 -12.94
C THR A 362 5.52 3.01 -14.05
N PRO A 363 5.55 3.44 -15.33
CA PRO A 363 5.83 2.55 -16.43
C PRO A 363 7.24 1.94 -16.27
N ARG A 364 7.34 0.63 -16.50
CA ARG A 364 8.61 -0.09 -16.44
C ARG A 364 9.13 -0.39 -17.84
N ILE A 365 10.29 0.16 -18.15
CA ILE A 365 10.94 0.03 -19.45
C ILE A 365 12.34 -0.54 -19.21
N PHE A 366 12.67 -1.63 -19.91
CA PHE A 366 14.00 -2.21 -19.85
C PHE A 366 14.94 -1.49 -20.82
N GLY A 367 16.19 -1.27 -20.37
CA GLY A 367 17.22 -0.63 -21.19
C GLY A 367 17.72 -1.55 -22.31
N ASP A 368 18.39 -0.95 -23.31
CA ASP A 368 18.86 -1.65 -24.52
C ASP A 368 19.81 -2.82 -24.22
N ALA A 369 20.65 -2.70 -23.19
CA ALA A 369 21.54 -3.79 -22.77
C ALA A 369 20.78 -5.04 -22.29
N VAL A 370 19.65 -4.84 -21.58
CA VAL A 370 18.81 -5.95 -21.13
C VAL A 370 18.08 -6.58 -22.30
N LYS A 371 17.59 -5.76 -23.24
CA LYS A 371 16.92 -6.23 -24.45
C LYS A 371 17.87 -7.05 -25.30
N THR A 372 19.10 -6.56 -25.54
CA THR A 372 20.13 -7.28 -26.28
C THR A 372 20.47 -8.64 -25.62
N ARG A 373 20.60 -8.65 -24.28
CA ARG A 373 20.86 -9.90 -23.57
C ARG A 373 19.67 -10.85 -23.63
N ALA A 374 18.45 -10.35 -23.57
CA ALA A 374 17.25 -11.17 -23.76
C ALA A 374 17.23 -11.82 -25.15
N ASP A 375 17.58 -11.08 -26.19
CA ASP A 375 17.70 -11.58 -27.57
C ASP A 375 18.80 -12.66 -27.67
N GLU A 376 19.96 -12.43 -27.05
CA GLU A 376 21.07 -13.39 -27.03
C GLU A 376 20.71 -14.70 -26.31
N GLU A 377 19.94 -14.64 -25.24
CA GLU A 377 19.49 -15.80 -24.45
C GLU A 377 18.18 -16.39 -24.96
N ALA A 378 17.65 -15.87 -26.08
CA ALA A 378 16.34 -16.24 -26.65
C ALA A 378 15.19 -16.14 -25.61
N ALA A 379 15.26 -15.16 -24.73
CA ALA A 379 14.25 -14.87 -23.72
C ALA A 379 13.16 -13.94 -24.27
N ILE A 380 11.90 -14.21 -23.91
CA ILE A 380 10.79 -13.30 -24.19
C ILE A 380 10.81 -12.20 -23.13
N LEU A 381 10.94 -10.94 -23.56
CA LEU A 381 10.99 -9.79 -22.67
C LEU A 381 9.73 -8.93 -22.81
N ALA A 382 8.87 -8.92 -21.79
CA ALA A 382 7.72 -8.00 -21.71
C ALA A 382 8.17 -6.65 -21.11
N SER A 383 8.28 -5.62 -21.94
CA SER A 383 8.67 -4.26 -21.57
C SER A 383 7.59 -3.26 -21.97
N MET A 384 7.27 -2.27 -21.13
CA MET A 384 6.13 -1.38 -21.37
C MET A 384 6.32 -0.42 -22.56
N ASP A 385 7.49 -0.33 -23.14
CA ASP A 385 7.71 0.36 -24.42
C ASP A 385 7.43 -0.51 -25.66
N ASP A 386 7.18 -1.81 -25.47
CA ASP A 386 6.71 -2.67 -26.55
C ASP A 386 5.23 -2.38 -26.85
N GLU A 387 4.99 -1.70 -27.97
CA GLU A 387 3.63 -1.34 -28.41
C GLU A 387 2.82 -2.55 -28.90
N THR A 388 3.47 -3.68 -29.22
CA THR A 388 2.77 -4.90 -29.63
C THR A 388 2.10 -5.57 -28.43
N LEU A 389 2.73 -5.52 -27.26
CA LEU A 389 2.20 -6.10 -26.02
C LEU A 389 1.28 -5.12 -25.26
N TYR A 390 1.67 -3.86 -25.16
CA TYR A 390 1.00 -2.87 -24.30
C TYR A 390 0.18 -1.83 -25.06
N GLY A 391 0.31 -1.74 -26.37
CA GLY A 391 -0.26 -0.65 -27.17
C GLY A 391 0.44 0.69 -26.95
N LYS A 392 -0.09 1.75 -27.57
CA LYS A 392 0.41 3.12 -27.44
C LYS A 392 0.07 3.71 -26.08
N THR A 393 0.85 4.71 -25.65
CA THR A 393 0.49 5.55 -24.51
C THR A 393 -0.64 6.50 -24.94
N LEU A 394 -1.83 6.30 -24.37
CA LEU A 394 -3.04 7.07 -24.69
C LEU A 394 -3.06 8.41 -23.94
N LEU A 395 -2.63 8.40 -22.68
CA LEU A 395 -2.44 9.61 -21.87
C LEU A 395 -1.30 9.40 -20.88
N HIS A 396 -0.50 10.46 -20.65
CA HIS A 396 0.54 10.50 -19.65
C HIS A 396 0.40 11.73 -18.74
N LYS A 397 0.12 11.52 -17.47
CA LYS A 397 0.02 12.55 -16.41
C LYS A 397 0.92 12.16 -15.22
N GLY A 398 2.19 12.56 -15.32
CA GLY A 398 3.23 12.24 -14.32
C GLY A 398 3.11 13.04 -13.02
N PHE A 399 4.04 12.79 -12.10
CA PHE A 399 4.08 13.46 -10.79
C PHE A 399 4.22 14.98 -10.91
N GLY A 400 5.12 15.47 -11.80
CA GLY A 400 5.33 16.89 -12.04
C GLY A 400 4.06 17.61 -12.42
N TRP A 401 3.31 17.05 -13.36
CA TRP A 401 2.03 17.58 -13.79
C TRP A 401 1.01 17.60 -12.63
N ALA A 402 0.94 16.54 -11.83
CA ALA A 402 -0.02 16.43 -10.73
C ALA A 402 0.25 17.45 -9.61
N VAL A 403 1.52 17.73 -9.30
CA VAL A 403 1.91 18.80 -8.37
C VAL A 403 1.56 20.17 -8.94
N GLN A 404 1.88 20.44 -10.20
CA GLN A 404 1.59 21.71 -10.88
C GLN A 404 0.09 22.03 -10.89
N LYS A 405 -0.75 20.99 -11.01
CA LYS A 405 -2.22 21.11 -10.95
C LYS A 405 -2.77 21.11 -9.52
N GLY A 406 -1.92 21.05 -8.50
CA GLY A 406 -2.32 21.02 -7.09
C GLY A 406 -3.09 19.77 -6.69
N LEU A 407 -2.94 18.67 -7.43
CA LEU A 407 -3.53 17.37 -7.10
C LEU A 407 -2.69 16.62 -6.05
N LEU A 408 -1.39 16.86 -6.05
CA LEU A 408 -0.42 16.33 -5.10
C LEU A 408 0.32 17.47 -4.40
N THR A 409 0.81 17.20 -3.19
CA THR A 409 1.78 18.04 -2.48
C THR A 409 3.15 17.77 -3.06
N ASP A 410 4.01 18.78 -3.15
CA ASP A 410 5.38 18.58 -3.59
C ASP A 410 6.22 17.87 -2.52
N TYR A 411 7.43 17.43 -2.87
CA TYR A 411 8.30 16.72 -1.93
C TYR A 411 9.74 17.24 -2.01
N LYS A 412 10.45 17.08 -0.88
CA LYS A 412 11.88 17.42 -0.74
C LYS A 412 12.64 16.18 -0.28
N VAL A 413 13.80 15.94 -0.89
CA VAL A 413 14.73 14.89 -0.49
C VAL A 413 15.76 15.48 0.44
N ILE A 414 15.95 14.88 1.61
CA ILE A 414 16.93 15.26 2.62
C ILE A 414 17.92 14.11 2.77
N VAL A 415 19.17 14.33 2.35
CA VAL A 415 20.28 13.39 2.54
C VAL A 415 21.07 13.85 3.76
N LEU A 416 21.11 13.02 4.81
CA LEU A 416 21.80 13.29 6.05
C LEU A 416 23.07 12.45 6.15
N ALA A 417 24.24 13.07 5.97
CA ALA A 417 25.53 12.44 6.20
C ALA A 417 25.94 12.65 7.67
N MET A 418 25.81 11.58 8.46
CA MET A 418 25.99 11.60 9.91
C MET A 418 27.33 11.01 10.31
N ASP A 419 28.16 11.73 11.07
CA ASP A 419 29.39 11.20 11.65
C ASP A 419 29.04 10.16 12.75
N GLU A 420 29.54 8.92 12.60
CA GLU A 420 29.37 7.86 13.60
C GLU A 420 29.93 8.24 14.98
N GLY A 421 30.86 9.21 15.04
CA GLY A 421 31.35 9.78 16.28
C GLY A 421 30.32 10.57 17.10
N LEU A 422 29.15 10.89 16.51
CA LEU A 422 28.00 11.49 17.21
C LEU A 422 27.32 10.50 18.15
N VAL A 423 27.44 9.20 17.88
CA VAL A 423 26.91 8.17 18.77
C VAL A 423 27.70 8.18 20.07
N SER A 424 27.02 8.36 21.19
CA SER A 424 27.67 8.48 22.50
C SER A 424 28.52 7.26 22.85
N ALA A 425 29.54 7.47 23.71
CA ALA A 425 30.40 6.38 24.14
C ALA A 425 29.63 5.27 24.91
N SER A 426 28.54 5.61 25.57
CA SER A 426 27.63 4.64 26.23
C SER A 426 26.91 3.76 25.22
N VAL A 427 26.32 4.36 24.16
CA VAL A 427 25.72 3.59 23.05
C VAL A 427 26.76 2.73 22.36
N GLN A 428 27.91 3.30 22.01
CA GLN A 428 28.99 2.53 21.37
C GLN A 428 29.44 1.34 22.22
N LYS A 429 29.56 1.51 23.56
CA LYS A 429 29.88 0.43 24.47
C LYS A 429 28.79 -0.63 24.52
N ARG A 430 27.52 -0.23 24.54
CA ARG A 430 26.37 -1.14 24.49
C ARG A 430 26.32 -1.92 23.18
N LEU A 431 26.57 -1.24 22.04
CA LEU A 431 26.62 -1.87 20.71
C LEU A 431 27.82 -2.82 20.56
N ALA A 432 28.93 -2.54 21.25
CA ALA A 432 30.11 -3.40 21.26
C ALA A 432 29.91 -4.68 22.11
N ASP A 433 28.87 -4.78 22.92
CA ASP A 433 28.51 -6.01 23.61
C ASP A 433 28.06 -7.04 22.57
N GLN A 434 28.61 -8.26 22.63
CA GLN A 434 28.38 -9.34 21.65
C GLN A 434 26.93 -9.79 21.53
N ASN A 435 26.06 -9.33 22.43
CA ASN A 435 24.62 -9.59 22.40
C ASN A 435 23.78 -8.47 21.74
N SER A 436 24.38 -7.36 21.32
CA SER A 436 23.67 -6.29 20.63
C SER A 436 23.48 -6.65 19.16
N GLU A 437 22.25 -6.63 18.69
CA GLU A 437 21.89 -6.83 17.28
C GLU A 437 21.91 -5.51 16.47
N LEU A 438 21.92 -4.34 17.15
CA LEU A 438 22.00 -3.02 16.54
C LEU A 438 23.45 -2.68 16.22
N ASP A 439 23.73 -2.28 15.00
CA ASP A 439 25.06 -1.81 14.61
C ASP A 439 25.20 -0.27 14.74
N LEU A 440 26.44 0.22 14.64
CA LEU A 440 26.74 1.64 14.79
C LEU A 440 26.12 2.48 13.66
N ASP A 441 26.07 1.94 12.44
CA ASP A 441 25.46 2.60 11.29
C ASP A 441 23.96 2.77 11.50
N ASP A 442 23.26 1.74 12.01
CA ASP A 442 21.82 1.82 12.31
C ASP A 442 21.54 2.85 13.42
N ALA A 443 22.35 2.89 14.50
CA ALA A 443 22.21 3.89 15.57
C ALA A 443 22.44 5.32 15.01
N THR A 444 23.42 5.49 14.16
CA THR A 444 23.71 6.79 13.51
C THR A 444 22.55 7.24 12.63
N LYS A 445 21.95 6.33 11.87
CA LYS A 445 20.77 6.60 11.03
C LYS A 445 19.55 6.99 11.85
N ILE A 446 19.35 6.39 13.03
CA ILE A 446 18.28 6.76 13.97
C ILE A 446 18.42 8.23 14.38
N ILE A 447 19.63 8.65 14.78
CA ILE A 447 19.89 10.05 15.14
C ILE A 447 19.61 10.98 13.96
N GLY A 448 20.04 10.60 12.74
CA GLY A 448 19.73 11.33 11.52
C GLY A 448 18.22 11.49 11.27
N CYS A 449 17.46 10.42 11.41
CA CYS A 449 16.00 10.48 11.29
C CYS A 449 15.38 11.43 12.30
N TYR A 450 15.80 11.38 13.57
CA TYR A 450 15.29 12.28 14.60
C TYR A 450 15.58 13.76 14.28
N LYS A 451 16.82 14.09 13.86
CA LYS A 451 17.17 15.45 13.45
C LYS A 451 16.35 15.95 12.25
N ALA A 452 16.10 15.09 11.27
CA ALA A 452 15.24 15.47 10.15
C ALA A 452 13.80 15.73 10.60
N LEU A 453 13.25 14.89 11.48
CA LEU A 453 11.87 15.03 11.97
C LEU A 453 11.65 16.32 12.77
N THR A 454 12.64 16.73 13.57
CA THR A 454 12.58 17.98 14.35
C THR A 454 12.72 19.23 13.49
N LYS A 455 13.36 19.16 12.33
CA LYS A 455 13.67 20.28 11.42
C LYS A 455 14.49 21.43 12.04
N GLN A 456 14.93 21.31 13.28
CA GLN A 456 15.54 22.42 14.02
C GLN A 456 16.83 22.93 13.37
N ASP A 457 17.56 22.06 12.72
CA ASP A 457 18.86 22.36 12.15
C ASP A 457 18.86 22.36 10.61
N LEU A 458 17.72 22.19 9.97
CA LEU A 458 17.58 22.28 8.52
C LEU A 458 17.49 23.75 8.11
N LYS A 459 18.13 24.12 6.99
CA LYS A 459 18.27 25.52 6.56
C LYS A 459 16.97 26.25 6.25
N GLN A 460 17.13 27.57 6.09
CA GLN A 460 16.13 28.63 5.88
C GLN A 460 15.00 28.33 4.88
N ASP A 461 15.19 27.41 3.93
CA ASP A 461 14.19 27.05 2.94
C ASP A 461 13.03 26.22 3.52
N ILE A 462 13.12 25.82 4.78
CA ILE A 462 12.02 25.21 5.54
C ILE A 462 11.21 26.28 6.31
N SER A 463 11.59 27.54 6.23
CA SER A 463 10.87 28.63 6.89
C SER A 463 9.38 28.72 6.53
N PHE A 464 8.99 28.21 5.35
CA PHE A 464 7.58 28.11 4.96
C PHE A 464 6.85 26.92 5.63
N ASP A 465 7.59 25.92 6.19
CA ASP A 465 7.06 24.75 6.89
C ASP A 465 7.89 24.42 8.15
N PRO A 466 7.86 25.28 9.19
CA PRO A 466 8.73 25.18 10.36
C PRO A 466 8.28 24.08 11.35
N GLN A 467 7.08 23.55 11.20
CA GLN A 467 6.56 22.55 12.13
C GLN A 467 7.30 21.23 12.00
N PRO A 468 7.57 20.49 13.10
CA PRO A 468 8.16 19.18 13.06
C PRO A 468 7.29 18.19 12.28
N MET A 469 7.91 17.18 11.69
CA MET A 469 7.19 16.10 11.00
C MET A 469 6.60 15.16 12.05
N LYS A 470 5.28 14.96 12.00
CA LYS A 470 4.55 14.20 13.03
C LYS A 470 4.23 12.77 12.63
N ARG A 471 4.26 12.44 11.34
CA ARG A 471 3.92 11.10 10.84
C ARG A 471 4.95 10.61 9.85
N GLY A 472 5.60 9.49 10.19
CA GLY A 472 6.68 8.92 9.40
C GLY A 472 6.48 7.43 9.09
N LEU A 473 6.93 7.00 7.90
CA LEU A 473 7.13 5.60 7.56
C LEU A 473 8.63 5.33 7.43
N ALA A 474 9.14 4.30 8.11
CA ALA A 474 10.53 3.89 8.03
C ALA A 474 10.65 2.53 7.34
N PHE A 475 11.45 2.47 6.28
CA PHE A 475 11.68 1.27 5.49
C PHE A 475 13.03 0.65 5.85
N CYS A 476 13.00 -0.63 6.28
CA CYS A 476 14.14 -1.41 6.71
C CYS A 476 14.45 -2.57 5.75
N LYS A 477 15.65 -3.16 5.84
CA LYS A 477 16.11 -4.28 4.98
C LYS A 477 15.36 -5.60 5.23
N SER A 478 14.87 -5.81 6.46
CA SER A 478 14.21 -7.04 6.88
C SER A 478 13.22 -6.78 8.04
N ILE A 479 12.37 -7.75 8.32
CA ILE A 479 11.45 -7.73 9.47
C ILE A 479 12.24 -7.62 10.80
N ALA A 480 13.34 -8.37 10.93
CA ALA A 480 14.20 -8.32 12.12
C ALA A 480 14.78 -6.92 12.32
N ALA A 481 15.35 -6.31 11.26
CA ALA A 481 15.86 -4.94 11.34
C ALA A 481 14.76 -3.92 11.68
N SER A 482 13.56 -4.10 11.14
CA SER A 482 12.42 -3.22 11.43
C SER A 482 12.00 -3.30 12.91
N LYS A 483 11.94 -4.49 13.49
CA LYS A 483 11.64 -4.69 14.91
C LYS A 483 12.73 -4.10 15.80
N LEU A 484 13.99 -4.32 15.44
CA LEU A 484 15.15 -3.79 16.17
C LEU A 484 15.15 -2.25 16.19
N ILE A 485 14.89 -1.62 15.04
CA ILE A 485 14.79 -0.16 14.94
C ILE A 485 13.64 0.35 15.82
N ARG A 486 12.49 -0.31 15.83
CA ARG A 486 11.38 0.04 16.73
C ARG A 486 11.82 0.00 18.20
N ASP A 487 12.47 -1.07 18.61
CA ASP A 487 12.80 -1.31 20.03
C ASP A 487 13.91 -0.35 20.51
N GLU A 488 14.83 0.05 19.65
CA GLU A 488 16.00 0.84 20.02
C GLU A 488 15.89 2.35 19.72
N PHE A 489 14.92 2.77 18.89
CA PHE A 489 14.85 4.15 18.42
C PHE A 489 14.77 5.16 19.58
N ALA A 490 13.86 4.95 20.51
CA ALA A 490 13.66 5.85 21.64
C ALA A 490 14.91 5.89 22.57
N ASN A 491 15.55 4.73 22.78
CA ASN A 491 16.76 4.62 23.60
C ASN A 491 17.93 5.41 22.99
N VAL A 492 18.17 5.22 21.69
CA VAL A 492 19.24 5.93 20.97
C VAL A 492 19.01 7.44 20.97
N VAL A 493 17.76 7.88 20.74
CA VAL A 493 17.41 9.29 20.78
C VAL A 493 17.57 9.88 22.18
N ALA A 494 17.14 9.20 23.23
CA ALA A 494 17.27 9.65 24.62
C ALA A 494 18.75 9.84 25.01
N GLU A 495 19.60 8.83 24.71
CA GLU A 495 21.03 8.95 24.96
C GLU A 495 21.70 10.07 24.14
N TYR A 496 21.28 10.27 22.90
CA TYR A 496 21.77 11.35 22.04
C TYR A 496 21.41 12.73 22.58
N THR A 497 20.18 12.90 23.08
CA THR A 497 19.70 14.19 23.63
C THR A 497 20.21 14.49 25.03
N GLY A 498 20.97 13.59 25.64
CA GLY A 498 21.58 13.77 26.96
C GLY A 498 20.60 13.53 28.11
N ASP A 499 19.49 12.89 27.84
CA ASP A 499 18.42 12.62 28.79
C ASP A 499 18.58 11.26 29.50
N ASP A 500 19.62 11.12 30.31
CA ASP A 500 19.67 10.05 31.33
C ASP A 500 18.55 10.21 32.41
N ALA A 501 17.81 11.32 32.37
CA ALA A 501 16.73 11.66 33.28
C ALA A 501 15.36 11.04 32.91
N MET A 502 15.26 10.26 31.84
CA MET A 502 14.00 9.60 31.44
C MET A 502 13.60 8.40 32.31
N ILE A 503 14.26 8.18 33.45
CA ILE A 503 13.88 7.14 34.42
C ILE A 503 12.97 7.70 35.53
N GLU A 504 12.74 9.01 35.58
CA GLU A 504 11.80 9.62 36.54
C GLU A 504 10.61 10.27 35.81
N ASP A 505 9.43 9.77 36.06
CA ASP A 505 8.13 10.10 35.43
C ASP A 505 7.64 11.56 35.56
N ASP A 506 8.41 12.49 36.12
CA ASP A 506 7.94 13.83 36.52
C ASP A 506 8.80 15.03 36.04
N ALA A 507 9.74 14.87 35.12
CA ALA A 507 10.48 16.02 34.63
C ALA A 507 9.73 16.73 33.48
N PRO A 508 9.51 18.07 33.51
CA PRO A 508 8.85 18.78 32.44
C PRO A 508 9.70 18.71 31.16
N SER A 509 9.14 18.13 30.10
CA SER A 509 9.76 18.07 28.77
C SER A 509 10.13 19.48 28.30
N SER A 510 11.34 19.67 27.79
CA SER A 510 11.73 20.91 27.10
C SER A 510 10.73 21.18 25.97
N PRO A 511 10.20 22.41 25.80
CA PRO A 511 9.19 22.70 24.78
C PRO A 511 9.66 22.46 23.33
N ASP A 512 10.95 22.27 23.12
CA ASP A 512 11.56 22.05 21.80
C ASP A 512 11.82 20.56 21.48
N ARG A 513 11.50 19.64 22.39
CA ARG A 513 11.74 18.21 22.20
C ARG A 513 10.56 17.54 21.52
N LEU A 514 10.86 16.70 20.52
CA LEU A 514 9.88 15.85 19.85
C LEU A 514 9.90 14.44 20.49
N ASP A 515 8.79 14.03 21.10
CA ASP A 515 8.62 12.69 21.62
C ASP A 515 8.29 11.71 20.49
N ILE A 516 8.97 10.59 20.42
CA ILE A 516 8.79 9.61 19.35
C ILE A 516 7.99 8.40 19.85
N GLU A 517 6.82 8.21 19.31
CA GLU A 517 6.06 6.96 19.40
C GLU A 517 6.38 6.12 18.16
N ILE A 518 6.83 4.87 18.34
CA ILE A 518 7.25 4.03 17.22
C ILE A 518 6.64 2.65 17.33
N GLU A 519 6.07 2.18 16.21
CA GLU A 519 5.49 0.86 16.08
C GLU A 519 6.05 0.13 14.86
N HIS A 520 5.82 -1.19 14.80
CA HIS A 520 6.26 -2.05 13.71
C HIS A 520 5.09 -2.76 13.07
N VAL A 521 5.18 -2.94 11.74
CA VAL A 521 4.24 -3.77 10.99
C VAL A 521 4.98 -4.61 9.95
N ASP A 522 4.58 -5.86 9.80
CA ASP A 522 5.09 -6.78 8.79
C ASP A 522 3.96 -7.61 8.13
N GLY A 523 4.30 -8.40 7.11
CA GLY A 523 3.35 -9.22 6.37
C GLY A 523 2.69 -10.34 7.18
N THR A 524 3.19 -10.64 8.40
CA THR A 524 2.58 -11.64 9.28
C THR A 524 1.37 -11.09 10.07
N PHE A 525 1.19 -9.77 10.06
CA PHE A 525 0.04 -9.12 10.67
C PHE A 525 -1.20 -9.39 9.83
N ASN A 526 -2.28 -9.82 10.46
CA ASN A 526 -3.56 -9.89 9.79
C ASN A 526 -4.08 -8.50 9.41
N ALA A 527 -5.06 -8.44 8.52
CA ALA A 527 -5.64 -7.18 8.01
C ALA A 527 -6.09 -6.24 9.14
N LYS A 528 -6.67 -6.80 10.20
CA LYS A 528 -7.19 -6.06 11.35
C LYS A 528 -6.07 -5.36 12.14
N SER A 529 -5.04 -6.10 12.56
CA SER A 529 -3.90 -5.54 13.32
C SER A 529 -3.14 -4.49 12.49
N ARG A 530 -3.01 -4.72 11.18
CA ARG A 530 -2.40 -3.75 10.27
C ARG A 530 -3.22 -2.47 10.20
N ASN A 531 -4.54 -2.58 10.05
CA ASN A 531 -5.42 -1.41 9.97
C ASN A 531 -5.40 -0.60 11.27
N GLN A 532 -5.32 -1.25 12.46
CA GLN A 532 -5.14 -0.55 13.72
C GLN A 532 -3.89 0.31 13.77
N LEU A 533 -2.75 -0.23 13.31
CA LEU A 533 -1.49 0.53 13.26
C LEU A 533 -1.54 1.67 12.25
N LEU A 534 -2.24 1.48 11.12
CA LEU A 534 -2.48 2.55 10.16
C LEU A 534 -3.40 3.64 10.73
N ASP A 535 -4.44 3.28 11.44
CA ASP A 535 -5.35 4.22 12.10
C ASP A 535 -4.66 4.95 13.26
N TRP A 536 -3.78 4.25 14.01
CA TRP A 536 -2.91 4.89 14.99
C TRP A 536 -1.98 5.92 14.34
N LEU A 537 -1.37 5.60 13.19
CA LEU A 537 -0.53 6.54 12.46
C LEU A 537 -1.31 7.74 11.90
N LYS A 538 -2.57 7.53 11.46
CA LYS A 538 -3.45 8.61 10.94
C LYS A 538 -3.92 9.56 12.03
N ALA A 539 -4.16 9.05 13.23
CA ALA A 539 -4.71 9.85 14.33
C ALA A 539 -3.76 10.97 14.71
N ASP A 540 -4.32 12.12 15.10
CA ASP A 540 -3.53 13.25 15.56
C ASP A 540 -2.77 12.89 16.86
N ALA A 541 -1.47 13.10 16.83
CA ALA A 541 -0.65 12.96 18.03
C ALA A 541 -0.81 14.21 18.89
N GLU A 542 -1.22 14.01 20.14
CA GLU A 542 -1.37 15.11 21.11
C GLU A 542 0.01 15.66 21.51
N GLY A 543 0.10 16.98 21.65
CA GLY A 543 1.32 17.65 22.08
C GLY A 543 2.44 17.63 21.01
N ASN A 544 3.70 17.58 21.50
CA ASN A 544 4.88 17.56 20.63
C ASN A 544 5.36 16.13 20.37
N LYS A 545 4.45 15.30 19.82
CA LYS A 545 4.70 13.88 19.52
C LYS A 545 4.77 13.61 18.04
N ALA A 546 5.64 12.67 17.64
CA ALA A 546 5.67 12.11 16.30
C ALA A 546 5.46 10.60 16.36
N ARG A 547 4.73 10.07 15.38
CA ARG A 547 4.46 8.64 15.20
C ARG A 547 5.20 8.09 14.01
N ILE A 548 5.94 7.02 14.22
CA ILE A 548 6.71 6.34 13.18
C ILE A 548 6.25 4.90 13.10
N LEU A 549 5.97 4.44 11.88
CA LEU A 549 5.68 3.05 11.62
C LEU A 549 6.81 2.43 10.80
N THR A 550 7.51 1.45 11.40
CA THR A 550 8.60 0.73 10.74
C THR A 550 8.07 -0.48 10.00
N ASN A 551 8.65 -0.76 8.83
CA ASN A 551 8.30 -1.95 8.06
C ASN A 551 9.47 -2.37 7.15
N ALA A 552 9.44 -3.61 6.64
CA ALA A 552 10.37 -4.04 5.60
C ALA A 552 9.80 -3.76 4.21
N ARG A 553 8.59 -4.27 3.88
CA ARG A 553 7.97 -4.15 2.56
C ARG A 553 6.46 -3.97 2.59
N CYS A 554 5.79 -4.46 3.62
CA CYS A 554 4.32 -4.61 3.64
C CYS A 554 3.53 -3.31 3.44
N LEU A 555 4.16 -2.15 3.58
CA LEU A 555 3.56 -0.84 3.38
C LEU A 555 3.95 -0.18 2.05
N SER A 556 4.59 -0.88 1.12
CA SER A 556 4.85 -0.32 -0.22
C SER A 556 3.59 -0.21 -1.07
N GLU A 557 2.55 -1.01 -0.82
CA GLU A 557 1.26 -0.95 -1.53
C GLU A 557 0.06 -0.93 -0.56
N GLY A 558 -1.08 -0.44 -1.03
CA GLY A 558 -2.36 -0.53 -0.29
C GLY A 558 -2.51 0.35 0.97
N VAL A 559 -1.59 1.28 1.26
CA VAL A 559 -1.64 2.16 2.43
C VAL A 559 -2.21 3.53 2.06
N ASP A 560 -3.27 3.93 2.72
CA ASP A 560 -3.84 5.27 2.58
C ASP A 560 -3.67 6.10 3.86
N VAL A 561 -2.59 6.89 3.92
CA VAL A 561 -2.30 7.85 4.98
C VAL A 561 -1.99 9.22 4.35
N PRO A 562 -2.99 10.02 3.99
CA PRO A 562 -2.78 11.31 3.32
C PRO A 562 -1.94 12.30 4.14
N ALA A 563 -2.06 12.28 5.45
CA ALA A 563 -1.32 13.17 6.37
C ALA A 563 0.12 12.71 6.66
N LEU A 564 0.66 11.74 5.89
CA LEU A 564 2.04 11.29 6.04
C LEU A 564 3.03 12.41 5.70
N ASP A 565 3.88 12.81 6.64
CA ASP A 565 4.85 13.91 6.48
C ASP A 565 6.17 13.41 5.88
N ALA A 566 6.66 12.25 6.33
CA ALA A 566 7.98 11.75 6.00
C ALA A 566 8.01 10.28 5.63
N ILE A 567 8.91 9.96 4.71
CA ILE A 567 9.37 8.59 4.44
C ILE A 567 10.87 8.54 4.69
N MET A 568 11.29 7.55 5.46
CA MET A 568 12.68 7.31 5.84
C MET A 568 13.17 6.00 5.23
N PHE A 569 14.22 6.05 4.42
CA PHE A 569 14.84 4.87 3.86
C PHE A 569 16.14 4.56 4.60
N LEU A 570 16.07 3.68 5.59
CA LEU A 570 17.20 3.29 6.42
C LEU A 570 18.16 2.32 5.70
N HIS A 571 17.61 1.55 4.77
CA HIS A 571 18.35 0.53 4.03
C HIS A 571 18.00 0.52 2.54
N PRO A 572 18.89 0.01 1.67
CA PRO A 572 18.62 -0.14 0.24
C PRO A 572 17.35 -0.95 -0.05
N ARG A 573 16.61 -0.54 -1.07
CA ARG A 573 15.40 -1.22 -1.54
C ARG A 573 15.71 -2.10 -2.75
N LYS A 574 15.06 -3.26 -2.86
CA LYS A 574 15.24 -4.15 -4.00
C LYS A 574 14.51 -3.65 -5.26
N SER A 575 13.43 -2.88 -5.10
CA SER A 575 12.59 -2.40 -6.20
C SER A 575 12.58 -0.87 -6.27
N LEU A 576 12.95 -0.31 -7.42
CA LEU A 576 12.86 1.13 -7.69
C LEU A 576 11.41 1.61 -7.72
N ILE A 577 10.50 0.76 -8.17
CA ILE A 577 9.07 1.06 -8.25
C ILE A 577 8.46 1.23 -6.86
N ASP A 578 8.83 0.37 -5.89
CA ASP A 578 8.39 0.49 -4.49
C ASP A 578 8.81 1.83 -3.89
N VAL A 579 9.99 2.32 -4.27
CA VAL A 579 10.47 3.65 -3.87
C VAL A 579 9.52 4.74 -4.37
N VAL A 580 9.24 4.75 -5.67
CA VAL A 580 8.39 5.77 -6.29
C VAL A 580 6.95 5.72 -5.76
N GLN A 581 6.41 4.53 -5.57
CA GLN A 581 5.10 4.35 -4.95
C GLN A 581 5.07 4.86 -3.51
N SER A 582 6.14 4.58 -2.74
CA SER A 582 6.27 5.08 -1.37
C SER A 582 6.33 6.61 -1.34
N VAL A 583 7.12 7.23 -2.23
CA VAL A 583 7.19 8.69 -2.36
C VAL A 583 5.84 9.27 -2.81
N GLY A 584 5.14 8.63 -3.73
CA GLY A 584 3.79 9.02 -4.13
C GLY A 584 2.79 9.10 -2.97
N ARG A 585 3.02 8.36 -1.87
CA ARG A 585 2.18 8.44 -0.65
C ARG A 585 2.43 9.71 0.14
N VAL A 586 3.70 10.06 0.33
CA VAL A 586 4.05 11.30 1.03
C VAL A 586 3.66 12.55 0.23
N MET A 587 3.39 12.41 -1.06
CA MET A 587 2.88 13.48 -1.90
C MET A 587 1.35 13.65 -1.83
N ARG A 588 0.61 12.77 -1.15
CA ARG A 588 -0.84 12.94 -0.97
C ARG A 588 -1.16 14.21 -0.19
N ARG A 589 -2.21 14.88 -0.63
CA ARG A 589 -2.67 16.11 0.04
C ARG A 589 -3.41 15.79 1.33
N ALA A 590 -3.10 16.56 2.37
CA ALA A 590 -3.86 16.62 3.61
C ALA A 590 -4.03 18.08 4.02
N GLU A 591 -5.02 18.36 4.87
CA GLU A 591 -5.23 19.70 5.41
C GLU A 591 -3.99 20.15 6.20
N GLY A 592 -3.55 21.38 5.96
CA GLY A 592 -2.36 21.95 6.60
C GLY A 592 -1.01 21.44 6.08
N LYS A 593 -0.96 20.36 5.30
CA LYS A 593 0.28 19.81 4.77
C LYS A 593 0.82 20.62 3.60
N LYS A 594 2.06 21.10 3.73
CA LYS A 594 2.73 21.96 2.75
C LYS A 594 3.70 21.21 1.86
N MET A 595 4.43 20.24 2.42
CA MET A 595 5.47 19.47 1.74
C MET A 595 5.49 18.03 2.24
N GLY A 596 5.95 17.10 1.40
CA GLY A 596 6.34 15.76 1.78
C GLY A 596 7.86 15.64 1.87
N TYR A 597 8.38 14.78 2.75
CA TYR A 597 9.81 14.65 2.96
C TYR A 597 10.27 13.21 2.72
N VAL A 598 11.37 13.07 1.97
CA VAL A 598 12.07 11.81 1.75
C VAL A 598 13.42 11.90 2.46
N ILE A 599 13.61 11.14 3.52
CA ILE A 599 14.77 11.21 4.41
C ILE A 599 15.69 10.02 4.11
N LEU A 600 16.96 10.32 3.80
CA LEU A 600 18.00 9.38 3.46
C LEU A 600 19.18 9.54 4.45
N PRO A 601 19.12 8.91 5.64
CA PRO A 601 20.21 8.97 6.60
C PRO A 601 21.35 8.03 6.17
N VAL A 602 22.58 8.49 6.27
CA VAL A 602 23.80 7.75 5.92
C VAL A 602 24.84 7.92 7.02
N GLY A 603 25.34 6.80 7.58
CA GLY A 603 26.45 6.82 8.53
C GLY A 603 27.79 7.04 7.82
N VAL A 604 28.60 7.95 8.34
CA VAL A 604 29.98 8.17 7.89
C VAL A 604 30.92 7.72 9.00
N PRO A 605 31.86 6.78 8.76
CA PRO A 605 32.74 6.27 9.80
C PRO A 605 33.59 7.38 10.41
N ALA A 606 33.64 7.43 11.73
CA ALA A 606 34.46 8.40 12.46
C ALA A 606 35.96 8.18 12.22
N GLY A 607 36.72 9.25 11.89
CA GLY A 607 38.18 9.21 11.73
C GLY A 607 38.69 8.45 10.50
N VAL A 608 37.82 8.07 9.59
CA VAL A 608 38.19 7.53 8.28
C VAL A 608 38.26 8.67 7.28
N GLU A 609 39.36 8.70 6.50
CA GLU A 609 39.44 9.69 5.41
C GLU A 609 38.24 9.55 4.50
N PRO A 610 37.62 10.66 4.12
CA PRO A 610 36.40 10.69 3.35
C PRO A 610 36.41 9.87 2.07
N GLU A 611 37.55 9.90 1.34
CA GLU A 611 37.71 9.14 0.09
C GLU A 611 37.71 7.62 0.34
N VAL A 612 38.18 7.19 1.52
CA VAL A 612 38.15 5.76 1.92
C VAL A 612 36.75 5.34 2.41
N ALA A 613 36.09 6.21 3.17
CA ALA A 613 34.71 5.95 3.64
C ALA A 613 33.75 5.76 2.48
N LEU A 614 33.93 6.49 1.39
CA LEU A 614 33.11 6.48 0.20
C LEU A 614 33.26 5.23 -0.68
N GLN A 615 34.30 4.43 -0.44
CA GLN A 615 34.48 3.13 -1.10
C GLN A 615 33.54 2.05 -0.53
N ASP A 616 32.82 2.34 0.58
CA ASP A 616 31.80 1.43 1.12
C ASP A 616 30.49 1.55 0.33
N ASN A 617 30.47 0.84 -0.80
CA ASN A 617 29.38 0.85 -1.77
C ASN A 617 28.01 0.42 -1.19
N GLU A 618 27.96 -0.31 -0.08
CA GLU A 618 26.69 -0.73 0.52
C GLU A 618 25.97 0.41 1.24
N ARG A 619 26.70 1.27 1.95
CA ARG A 619 26.12 2.37 2.73
C ARG A 619 25.46 3.45 1.86
N TYR A 620 26.11 3.78 0.73
CA TYR A 620 25.60 4.82 -0.18
C TYR A 620 24.63 4.31 -1.23
N ARG A 621 24.50 2.99 -1.39
CA ARG A 621 23.62 2.38 -2.36
C ARG A 621 22.15 2.80 -2.19
N VAL A 622 21.69 3.05 -0.96
CA VAL A 622 20.33 3.53 -0.70
C VAL A 622 20.08 4.89 -1.34
N VAL A 623 21.01 5.85 -1.18
CA VAL A 623 20.87 7.20 -1.76
C VAL A 623 20.81 7.11 -3.27
N TRP A 624 21.75 6.38 -3.87
CA TRP A 624 21.79 6.15 -5.31
C TRP A 624 20.49 5.57 -5.86
N GLN A 625 20.00 4.50 -5.25
CA GLN A 625 18.76 3.85 -5.69
C GLN A 625 17.55 4.78 -5.62
N ILE A 626 17.42 5.53 -4.53
CA ILE A 626 16.28 6.45 -4.35
C ILE A 626 16.34 7.59 -5.36
N LEU A 627 17.50 8.24 -5.53
CA LEU A 627 17.66 9.34 -6.47
C LEU A 627 17.43 8.89 -7.92
N ASN A 628 17.91 7.70 -8.31
CA ASN A 628 17.65 7.15 -9.63
C ASN A 628 16.18 6.80 -9.85
N ALA A 629 15.52 6.22 -8.84
CA ALA A 629 14.10 5.92 -8.93
C ALA A 629 13.29 7.20 -9.15
N LEU A 630 13.58 8.26 -8.40
CA LEU A 630 12.91 9.55 -8.54
C LEU A 630 13.20 10.20 -9.90
N ARG A 631 14.47 10.17 -10.35
CA ARG A 631 14.89 10.66 -11.65
C ARG A 631 14.14 9.99 -12.81
N ALA A 632 13.95 8.68 -12.74
CA ALA A 632 13.28 7.92 -13.78
C ALA A 632 11.78 8.22 -13.91
N HIS A 633 11.14 8.75 -12.85
CA HIS A 633 9.68 8.88 -12.77
C HIS A 633 9.16 10.30 -12.48
N ASP A 634 10.04 11.24 -12.13
CA ASP A 634 9.69 12.67 -12.00
C ASP A 634 10.61 13.52 -12.89
N GLU A 635 10.08 13.98 -14.00
CA GLU A 635 10.80 14.83 -14.97
C GLU A 635 11.40 16.09 -14.34
N ARG A 636 10.76 16.64 -13.32
CA ARG A 636 11.25 17.80 -12.57
C ARG A 636 12.48 17.44 -11.75
N PHE A 637 12.51 16.23 -11.22
CA PHE A 637 13.65 15.73 -10.45
C PHE A 637 14.86 15.45 -11.35
N ASP A 638 14.63 14.94 -12.57
CA ASP A 638 15.69 14.81 -13.57
C ASP A 638 16.26 16.21 -13.94
N GLY A 639 15.40 17.21 -14.12
CA GLY A 639 15.81 18.60 -14.30
C GLY A 639 16.64 19.13 -13.12
N THR A 640 16.24 18.82 -11.89
CA THR A 640 16.97 19.21 -10.68
C THR A 640 18.37 18.58 -10.61
N ILE A 641 18.49 17.29 -10.91
CA ILE A 641 19.81 16.61 -10.97
C ILE A 641 20.69 17.25 -12.03
N ASN A 642 20.16 17.56 -13.21
CA ASN A 642 20.89 18.23 -14.27
C ASN A 642 21.34 19.66 -13.87
N GLN A 643 20.50 20.43 -13.16
CA GLN A 643 20.87 21.74 -12.61
C GLN A 643 21.97 21.61 -11.55
N ALA A 644 21.88 20.62 -10.69
CA ALA A 644 22.90 20.30 -9.70
C ALA A 644 24.25 20.00 -10.37
N SER A 645 24.26 19.25 -11.48
CA SER A 645 25.46 18.92 -12.24
C SER A 645 26.12 20.14 -12.89
N LEU A 646 25.34 21.21 -13.12
CA LEU A 646 25.81 22.49 -13.63
C LEU A 646 26.22 23.49 -12.52
N GLY A 647 26.27 23.03 -11.26
CA GLY A 647 26.65 23.84 -10.11
C GLY A 647 25.58 24.84 -9.62
N GLN A 648 24.32 24.67 -10.06
CA GLN A 648 23.21 25.50 -9.60
C GLN A 648 22.74 25.06 -8.20
N ASP A 649 22.15 25.98 -7.44
CA ASP A 649 21.53 25.66 -6.16
C ASP A 649 20.20 24.91 -6.38
N VAL A 650 20.07 23.75 -5.76
CA VAL A 650 18.91 22.84 -5.82
C VAL A 650 18.39 22.50 -4.44
N SER A 651 18.77 23.27 -3.42
CA SER A 651 18.43 23.01 -2.02
C SER A 651 16.92 23.08 -1.73
N ASP A 652 16.14 23.69 -2.62
CA ASP A 652 14.68 23.66 -2.59
C ASP A 652 14.09 22.26 -2.76
N ARG A 653 14.80 21.38 -3.48
CA ARG A 653 14.37 20.00 -3.76
C ARG A 653 15.23 18.91 -3.16
N ILE A 654 16.55 19.12 -3.17
CA ILE A 654 17.52 18.16 -2.62
C ILE A 654 18.40 18.91 -1.66
N GLU A 655 18.30 18.62 -0.37
CA GLU A 655 19.15 19.16 0.65
C GLU A 655 20.10 18.09 1.17
N ILE A 656 21.40 18.39 1.10
CA ILE A 656 22.44 17.51 1.63
C ILE A 656 23.01 18.18 2.88
N VAL A 657 22.92 17.48 4.00
CA VAL A 657 23.30 17.97 5.31
C VAL A 657 24.38 17.08 5.92
N GLY A 658 25.51 17.67 6.26
CA GLY A 658 26.59 17.00 7.02
C GLY A 658 26.48 17.34 8.51
N VAL A 659 26.50 16.33 9.37
CA VAL A 659 26.49 16.48 10.82
C VAL A 659 27.75 15.88 11.40
N THR A 660 28.60 16.71 12.05
CA THR A 660 29.87 16.29 12.63
C THR A 660 29.88 16.51 14.14
N LYS A 661 30.72 15.77 14.87
CA LYS A 661 30.87 15.88 16.33
C LYS A 661 31.39 17.22 16.81
N GLU A 662 32.20 17.91 15.99
CA GLU A 662 32.82 19.20 16.33
C GLU A 662 31.88 20.39 16.12
N SER A 663 30.86 20.22 15.35
CA SER A 663 29.79 21.20 15.18
C SER A 663 28.48 20.50 15.53
N GLU A 664 27.92 20.74 16.67
CA GLU A 664 26.53 20.36 17.00
C GLU A 664 25.51 21.01 16.03
N GLU A 665 26.01 21.68 15.00
CA GLU A 665 25.21 22.34 13.97
C GLU A 665 25.15 21.50 12.70
N LEU A 666 23.95 21.20 12.25
CA LEU A 666 23.65 20.76 10.89
C LEU A 666 24.18 21.81 9.90
N ARG A 667 25.13 21.46 9.07
CA ARG A 667 25.64 22.33 8.01
C ARG A 667 25.09 21.88 6.67
N SER A 668 24.19 22.67 6.11
CA SER A 668 23.74 22.50 4.73
C SER A 668 24.94 22.64 3.79
N ILE A 669 25.15 21.65 2.97
CA ILE A 669 26.14 21.67 1.91
C ILE A 669 25.42 22.13 0.65
N THR A 670 25.41 23.45 0.42
CA THR A 670 24.96 24.02 -0.85
C THR A 670 25.93 23.62 -1.96
N HIS A 671 25.39 23.20 -3.03
CA HIS A 671 25.99 22.44 -4.07
C HIS A 671 26.81 23.27 -5.08
N GLU A 672 28.05 22.93 -5.32
CA GLU A 672 28.74 22.98 -6.60
C GLU A 672 29.08 21.52 -6.95
N VAL A 673 28.22 20.80 -7.64
CA VAL A 673 28.56 19.55 -8.29
C VAL A 673 29.18 19.89 -9.61
N THR A 674 30.47 19.78 -9.67
CA THR A 674 31.16 19.73 -10.94
C THR A 674 30.93 18.32 -11.52
N GLU A 675 30.11 18.26 -12.55
CA GLU A 675 29.95 17.14 -13.49
C GLU A 675 29.43 15.83 -12.90
N LEU A 676 28.10 15.71 -12.79
CA LEU A 676 27.45 14.39 -12.85
C LEU A 676 27.44 13.92 -14.32
N PRO A 677 27.65 12.61 -14.58
CA PRO A 677 27.68 12.13 -15.97
C PRO A 677 26.34 12.39 -16.66
N THR A 678 26.40 13.14 -17.75
CA THR A 678 25.26 13.53 -18.59
C THR A 678 24.67 12.38 -19.40
N ARG A 679 25.03 11.13 -19.12
CA ARG A 679 24.43 9.97 -19.78
C ARG A 679 23.14 9.57 -19.07
N LYS A 680 22.06 9.50 -19.86
CA LYS A 680 20.81 8.85 -19.47
C LYS A 680 21.14 7.59 -18.69
N ALA A 681 20.86 7.60 -17.39
CA ALA A 681 20.97 6.40 -16.57
C ALA A 681 19.92 5.42 -17.11
N GLN A 682 20.36 4.48 -17.91
CA GLN A 682 19.56 3.34 -18.29
C GLN A 682 19.60 2.40 -17.09
N PRO A 683 18.48 2.01 -16.52
CA PRO A 683 18.48 0.95 -15.52
C PRO A 683 19.00 -0.32 -16.20
N GLN A 684 20.15 -0.78 -15.80
CA GLN A 684 20.61 -2.11 -16.15
C GLN A 684 19.96 -3.08 -15.18
N ALA A 685 18.89 -3.71 -15.63
CA ALA A 685 18.37 -4.88 -14.97
C ALA A 685 19.09 -6.10 -15.56
N GLY A 686 19.69 -6.93 -14.73
CA GLY A 686 20.06 -8.28 -15.12
C GLY A 686 18.82 -9.07 -15.52
N LEU A 687 18.95 -10.02 -16.48
CA LEU A 687 17.92 -11.02 -16.73
C LEU A 687 17.84 -11.92 -15.49
N GLY A 688 16.92 -11.62 -14.61
CA GLY A 688 16.55 -12.47 -13.48
C GLY A 688 15.28 -13.23 -13.80
N LYS A 689 15.12 -14.45 -13.27
CA LYS A 689 13.84 -15.16 -13.31
C LYS A 689 12.77 -14.24 -12.75
N GLY A 690 11.68 -14.06 -13.51
CA GLY A 690 10.49 -13.40 -12.99
C GLY A 690 10.05 -14.14 -11.72
N SER A 691 10.08 -13.49 -10.58
CA SER A 691 9.46 -14.05 -9.39
C SER A 691 7.95 -13.99 -9.55
N ASP A 692 7.21 -14.86 -8.90
CA ASP A 692 5.74 -14.83 -8.84
C ASP A 692 5.19 -13.45 -8.34
N THR A 693 6.07 -12.61 -7.78
CA THR A 693 5.78 -11.26 -7.34
C THR A 693 5.98 -10.21 -8.44
N GLY A 694 6.44 -10.61 -9.64
CA GLY A 694 6.79 -9.67 -10.71
C GLY A 694 8.06 -8.84 -10.41
N ASP A 695 8.73 -9.12 -9.30
CA ASP A 695 9.99 -8.50 -8.94
C ASP A 695 11.14 -9.14 -9.72
N ILE A 696 11.51 -8.52 -10.83
CA ILE A 696 12.87 -8.75 -11.34
C ILE A 696 13.80 -8.12 -10.31
N VAL A 697 14.73 -8.90 -9.78
CA VAL A 697 15.87 -8.36 -9.04
C VAL A 697 16.59 -7.44 -10.01
N ILE A 698 16.37 -6.13 -9.87
CA ILE A 698 17.18 -5.15 -10.56
C ILE A 698 18.53 -5.27 -9.86
N GLU A 699 19.46 -5.97 -10.50
CA GLU A 699 20.87 -5.78 -10.14
C GLU A 699 21.10 -4.29 -10.29
N GLY A 700 21.63 -3.67 -9.24
CA GLY A 700 21.98 -2.26 -9.24
C GLY A 700 22.90 -1.90 -10.43
N PRO A 701 23.20 -0.63 -10.62
CA PRO A 701 24.13 -0.20 -11.68
C PRO A 701 25.39 -1.08 -11.67
N SER A 702 26.01 -1.28 -12.84
CA SER A 702 27.26 -2.05 -12.89
C SER A 702 28.26 -1.45 -11.88
N ALA A 703 29.16 -2.26 -11.36
CA ALA A 703 30.17 -1.80 -10.41
C ALA A 703 30.90 -0.55 -10.93
N GLU A 704 31.20 -0.47 -12.23
CA GLU A 704 31.82 0.71 -12.87
C GLU A 704 30.91 1.95 -12.87
N GLN A 705 29.60 1.81 -13.11
CA GLN A 705 28.66 2.95 -13.07
C GLN A 705 28.42 3.42 -11.65
N TYR A 706 28.43 2.48 -10.71
CA TYR A 706 28.30 2.74 -9.30
C TYR A 706 29.54 3.43 -8.75
N GLU A 707 30.73 2.96 -9.13
CA GLU A 707 32.01 3.58 -8.80
C GLU A 707 32.12 4.99 -9.39
N LEU A 708 31.70 5.22 -10.64
CA LEU A 708 31.75 6.53 -11.28
C LEU A 708 30.83 7.53 -10.57
N PHE A 709 29.62 7.13 -10.22
CA PHE A 709 28.68 7.99 -9.49
C PHE A 709 29.15 8.26 -8.07
N ILE A 710 29.62 7.25 -7.35
CA ILE A 710 30.16 7.43 -6.01
C ILE A 710 31.39 8.32 -6.07
N ASP A 711 32.28 8.13 -7.02
CA ASP A 711 33.49 8.95 -7.16
C ASP A 711 33.12 10.42 -7.40
N GLU A 712 32.17 10.74 -8.26
CA GLU A 712 31.78 12.11 -8.57
C GLU A 712 30.91 12.76 -7.49
N PHE A 713 29.86 12.07 -7.02
CA PHE A 713 28.98 12.55 -5.97
C PHE A 713 29.70 12.66 -4.63
N SER A 714 30.58 11.71 -4.35
CA SER A 714 31.39 11.65 -3.15
C SER A 714 32.49 12.70 -3.12
N LYS A 715 33.19 12.89 -4.22
CA LYS A 715 34.16 13.99 -4.34
C LYS A 715 33.51 15.36 -4.15
N ALA A 716 32.30 15.54 -4.65
CA ALA A 716 31.52 16.78 -4.48
C ALA A 716 31.08 16.99 -3.02
N ILE A 717 30.53 15.97 -2.36
CA ILE A 717 30.12 16.03 -0.95
C ILE A 717 31.35 16.22 -0.05
N MET A 718 32.41 15.48 -0.29
CA MET A 718 33.56 15.44 0.58
C MET A 718 34.54 16.59 0.37
N ALA A 719 34.69 17.11 -0.83
CA ALA A 719 35.46 18.34 -1.04
C ALA A 719 34.91 19.51 -0.19
N LYS A 720 33.61 19.45 0.15
CA LYS A 720 32.95 20.47 1.01
C LYS A 720 32.99 20.15 2.49
N ILE A 721 32.90 18.88 2.88
CA ILE A 721 33.11 18.46 4.27
C ILE A 721 34.58 18.78 4.66
N VAL A 722 35.55 18.42 3.82
CA VAL A 722 36.96 18.70 4.05
C VAL A 722 37.28 20.20 4.02
N LYS A 723 36.67 20.98 3.10
CA LYS A 723 36.89 22.44 3.01
C LYS A 723 36.36 23.20 4.22
N LYS A 724 35.39 22.63 4.97
CA LYS A 724 34.85 23.22 6.22
C LYS A 724 35.46 22.63 7.49
N CYS A 725 35.97 21.41 7.48
CA CYS A 725 36.68 20.80 8.61
C CYS A 725 38.19 21.11 8.60
N GLY A 726 38.79 21.52 7.45
CA GLY A 726 40.23 21.68 7.23
C GLY A 726 40.77 23.09 7.30
N THR A 727 40.00 24.11 7.52
CA THR A 727 40.54 25.47 7.75
C THR A 727 40.73 25.72 9.25
N ARG A 728 41.78 25.16 9.83
CA ARG A 728 42.56 25.77 10.87
C ARG A 728 43.92 26.16 10.25
N ASP A 729 44.04 27.45 9.94
CA ASP A 729 45.23 28.26 10.10
C ASP A 729 44.80 29.57 10.76
#